data_595e9a92fcdefef53dffe8253659cdd4
#
_entry.id   595e9a92fcdefef53dffe8253659cdd4
#
_cell.length_a   1.000
_cell.length_b   1.000
_cell.length_c   1.000
_cell.angle_alpha   90.00
_cell.angle_beta   90.00
_cell.angle_gamma   90.00
#
_symmetry.space_group_name_H-M   'P 1'
#
loop_
_entity.id
_entity.type
_entity.pdbx_description
1 polymer ?
#
loop_
_entity_poly.entity_id
_entity_poly.type
_entity_poly.pdbx_seq_one_letter_code
_entity_poly.pdbx_strand_id
1 'polypeptide(L)'
;MFLKITGFITALIMLISGFFSSLTDVAEKLFGAEPPVTYFSTDDVKAKYGEEVRSIDEYANYGLKDVQAKPVADISFDNIESLADLSSETAVLSDNTGAQLVAGRFGLRHALSFLTADTYLSVPDKGEQNALTVSMWVNIRDLQTRENTAEPRVSTLIDSETGAGRITLKFVHSGTPSYADPGSGEAVMGTNSTKLVFSVEGSSGGAYRNNGVCANNTQFCNFEYTMPTEYAKGSDSWVVHPENHCWFHIGVVYEPQKGDVTFYHCGKFDSTKHFDVAAKPVLNGVRIGAGYAENEYFDGMVDDIRIYGQALTQEDMDILADYERDMWVNRTAEDWNDSGTVLYVNGSTGSDSNPGTAQAPFATVKKGAESITAPGTKLIIAPGLYRETNINLNTSGTERQPVIIEAEKPGETVICASVPFEGWKQTLNLFVYENDWAFDYPYRLDTPGNEIIGRSDLIIVDGIPAQPVLSKKELKNNCYYIDKEAGKIYLKIRKPLGGFEVERPLPGGRGENGAGACILDTHSSDYVVLRGIAFKNCASIIWGKSMVQMGKPQHILVEDCSFCNSGGTGLGFDHGSNDRTVEDVLIRRCTFDFNSLSGIGAGFRSMNFVVENCDFTNIGKRFDWGKYDSADPATTKMMVCKNITWRNCFFAYNTTNDLWFDNYNWNIDVDGCTSLNNQSGIGIHIEIDVPGVRVKNCVLDGGVRLASAEGAVLDNNILFADDNPLIDNWGPQYRYGIFGPVYTWKNTVLTNNTFRCENKLKTQFIFDLPPVDGFYDMYADGNSFYVKNGWQSEKLYRVNNTDCDYKTMLSFIGDENAQYLNKDPFINDGTVTVGFTDKASLPQSPGESGCVPVRLSRPVNEECNVYYTVWDYDSGTVIREGSLRFDRFETVKQIYAGENGKNILIEISGVQNVALGENGFHLICGAP
;
A
#
# COMPACT_ATOMS: atom_id res chain seq x y z
N MET A 1 77.17 9.84 -6.72
CA MET A 1 75.90 10.22 -7.39
C MET A 1 74.68 9.44 -6.83
N PHE A 2 74.81 8.13 -6.60
CA PHE A 2 73.76 7.30 -6.02
C PHE A 2 73.29 7.68 -4.61
N LEU A 3 74.21 8.05 -3.70
CA LEU A 3 73.85 8.47 -2.33
C LEU A 3 73.08 9.80 -2.24
N LYS A 4 73.19 10.68 -3.24
CA LYS A 4 72.44 11.95 -3.27
C LYS A 4 71.02 11.74 -3.82
N ILE A 5 70.81 10.72 -4.67
CA ILE A 5 69.46 10.41 -5.20
C ILE A 5 68.63 9.70 -4.15
N THR A 6 69.21 8.75 -3.38
CA THR A 6 68.48 8.08 -2.26
C THR A 6 68.08 9.08 -1.17
N GLY A 7 68.95 10.03 -0.81
CA GLY A 7 68.57 11.06 0.16
C GLY A 7 67.46 11.98 -0.31
N PHE A 8 67.45 12.31 -1.62
CA PHE A 8 66.38 13.13 -2.20
C PHE A 8 65.05 12.40 -2.28
N ILE A 9 65.06 11.10 -2.64
CA ILE A 9 63.86 10.26 -2.64
C ILE A 9 63.33 10.04 -1.25
N THR A 10 64.17 9.81 -0.24
CA THR A 10 63.74 9.66 1.16
C THR A 10 63.21 10.97 1.72
N ALA A 11 63.78 12.13 1.39
CA ALA A 11 63.25 13.42 1.77
C ALA A 11 61.94 13.75 1.06
N LEU A 12 61.80 13.35 -0.19
CA LEU A 12 60.54 13.53 -0.94
C LEU A 12 59.42 12.60 -0.42
N ILE A 13 59.73 11.36 -0.05
CA ILE A 13 58.77 10.45 0.61
C ILE A 13 58.36 10.98 2.00
N MET A 14 59.29 11.52 2.77
CA MET A 14 58.93 12.14 4.06
C MET A 14 58.12 13.43 3.92
N LEU A 15 58.40 14.22 2.88
CA LEU A 15 57.63 15.42 2.56
C LEU A 15 56.20 15.06 2.08
N ILE A 16 56.11 14.01 1.25
CA ILE A 16 54.79 13.50 0.74
C ILE A 16 54.01 12.86 1.88
N SER A 17 54.65 12.04 2.74
CA SER A 17 53.99 11.46 3.91
C SER A 17 53.59 12.51 4.95
N GLY A 18 54.42 13.55 5.20
CA GLY A 18 54.07 14.67 6.03
C GLY A 18 52.94 15.54 5.47
N PHE A 19 52.88 15.67 4.13
CA PHE A 19 51.79 16.38 3.45
C PHE A 19 50.46 15.56 3.49
N PHE A 20 50.53 14.26 3.35
CA PHE A 20 49.36 13.41 3.49
C PHE A 20 48.90 13.30 4.93
N SER A 21 49.76 13.23 5.93
CA SER A 21 49.37 13.29 7.35
C SER A 21 48.76 14.64 7.74
N SER A 22 49.32 15.74 7.19
CA SER A 22 48.71 17.07 7.43
C SER A 22 47.38 17.26 6.70
N LEU A 23 47.17 16.59 5.56
CA LEU A 23 45.89 16.57 4.87
C LEU A 23 44.85 15.70 5.59
N THR A 24 45.26 14.59 6.19
CA THR A 24 44.37 13.78 7.06
C THR A 24 44.01 14.55 8.33
N ASP A 25 45.00 15.20 9.00
CA ASP A 25 44.71 16.04 10.18
C ASP A 25 43.82 17.27 9.84
N VAL A 26 43.95 17.83 8.65
CA VAL A 26 43.09 18.91 8.15
C VAL A 26 41.73 18.37 7.74
N ALA A 27 41.65 17.20 7.15
CA ALA A 27 40.39 16.53 6.84
C ALA A 27 39.65 16.14 8.12
N GLU A 28 40.32 15.55 9.11
CA GLU A 28 39.74 15.26 10.42
C GLU A 28 39.26 16.54 11.15
N LYS A 29 39.99 17.66 11.01
CA LYS A 29 39.58 18.96 11.57
C LYS A 29 38.46 19.65 10.79
N LEU A 30 38.33 19.41 9.48
CA LEU A 30 37.30 19.99 8.61
C LEU A 30 36.04 19.14 8.56
N PHE A 31 36.15 17.82 8.67
CA PHE A 31 35.04 16.90 8.53
C PHE A 31 34.60 16.22 9.84
N GLY A 32 35.29 16.50 10.95
CA GLY A 32 35.06 15.85 12.23
C GLY A 32 35.58 14.40 12.24
N ALA A 33 36.01 13.94 13.42
CA ALA A 33 36.21 12.50 13.61
C ALA A 33 34.85 11.80 13.41
N GLU A 34 34.83 10.70 12.68
CA GLU A 34 33.60 9.88 12.63
C GLU A 34 33.17 9.57 14.07
N PRO A 35 31.90 9.82 14.43
CA PRO A 35 31.44 9.54 15.75
C PRO A 35 31.67 8.06 16.08
N PRO A 36 32.08 7.73 17.31
CA PRO A 36 32.36 6.37 17.67
C PRO A 36 31.13 5.48 17.53
N VAL A 37 31.34 4.26 17.03
CA VAL A 37 30.31 3.23 17.05
C VAL A 37 30.06 2.86 18.51
N THR A 38 28.81 2.93 18.95
CA THR A 38 28.39 2.41 20.25
C THR A 38 27.93 0.97 20.07
N TYR A 39 28.63 0.05 20.69
CA TYR A 39 28.25 -1.36 20.72
C TYR A 39 27.52 -1.69 22.02
N PHE A 40 26.52 -2.54 21.92
CA PHE A 40 25.81 -3.12 23.05
C PHE A 40 26.36 -4.54 23.27
N SER A 41 26.65 -4.92 24.53
CA SER A 41 27.03 -6.29 24.81
C SER A 41 25.81 -7.21 24.68
N THR A 42 26.05 -8.40 24.16
CA THR A 42 25.03 -9.46 24.06
C THR A 42 24.44 -9.83 25.41
N ASP A 43 25.24 -9.77 26.47
CA ASP A 43 24.77 -10.05 27.84
C ASP A 43 23.89 -8.93 28.37
N ASP A 44 24.17 -7.67 28.02
CA ASP A 44 23.33 -6.52 28.40
C ASP A 44 21.98 -6.56 27.69
N VAL A 45 21.95 -6.99 26.42
CA VAL A 45 20.70 -7.12 25.67
C VAL A 45 19.88 -8.30 26.17
N LYS A 46 20.50 -9.46 26.42
CA LYS A 46 19.84 -10.60 27.06
C LYS A 46 19.33 -10.26 28.47
N ALA A 47 20.09 -9.50 29.26
CA ALA A 47 19.65 -9.04 30.57
C ALA A 47 18.48 -8.07 30.49
N LYS A 48 18.51 -7.16 29.50
CA LYS A 48 17.45 -6.14 29.32
C LYS A 48 16.16 -6.74 28.77
N TYR A 49 16.25 -7.67 27.83
CA TYR A 49 15.09 -8.21 27.10
C TYR A 49 14.74 -9.65 27.46
N GLY A 50 15.65 -10.39 28.15
CA GLY A 50 15.41 -11.77 28.52
C GLY A 50 14.26 -12.00 29.49
N GLU A 51 13.85 -10.93 30.24
CA GLU A 51 12.63 -10.99 31.04
C GLU A 51 11.37 -10.64 30.23
N GLU A 52 11.48 -9.95 29.10
CA GLU A 52 10.36 -9.62 28.22
C GLU A 52 10.03 -10.76 27.25
N VAL A 53 11.02 -11.59 26.89
CA VAL A 53 10.82 -12.81 26.08
C VAL A 53 10.48 -13.98 27.01
N ARG A 54 9.31 -13.89 27.68
CA ARG A 54 8.93 -14.88 28.72
C ARG A 54 8.39 -16.20 28.18
N SER A 55 7.73 -16.19 27.05
CA SER A 55 7.32 -17.39 26.34
C SER A 55 7.07 -17.13 24.86
N ILE A 56 7.41 -18.08 24.02
CA ILE A 56 7.11 -18.06 22.59
C ILE A 56 5.60 -18.10 22.37
N ASP A 57 4.87 -18.79 23.23
CA ASP A 57 3.41 -18.89 23.19
C ASP A 57 2.70 -17.53 23.36
N GLU A 58 3.30 -16.60 24.12
CA GLU A 58 2.77 -15.23 24.22
C GLU A 58 2.95 -14.45 22.92
N TYR A 59 3.97 -14.75 22.13
CA TYR A 59 4.23 -14.12 20.83
C TYR A 59 3.53 -14.83 19.66
N ALA A 60 3.11 -16.07 19.81
CA ALA A 60 2.30 -16.77 18.82
C ALA A 60 0.99 -16.05 18.51
N ASN A 61 0.47 -15.27 19.45
CA ASN A 61 -0.71 -14.42 19.31
C ASN A 61 -0.33 -12.93 19.11
N TYR A 62 0.93 -12.60 18.96
CA TYR A 62 1.39 -11.22 18.75
C TYR A 62 1.03 -10.78 17.33
N GLY A 63 0.12 -9.86 17.22
CA GLY A 63 -0.44 -9.42 15.93
C GLY A 63 -1.96 -9.51 15.89
N LEU A 64 -2.55 -10.38 16.70
CA LEU A 64 -4.00 -10.36 16.93
C LEU A 64 -4.29 -9.33 18.03
N LYS A 65 -4.31 -8.06 17.65
CA LYS A 65 -4.78 -7.00 18.56
C LYS A 65 -6.28 -7.19 18.78
N ASP A 66 -6.70 -7.20 20.03
CA ASP A 66 -8.11 -7.18 20.40
C ASP A 66 -8.40 -6.05 21.36
N VAL A 67 -9.62 -5.50 21.26
CA VAL A 67 -10.06 -4.45 22.15
C VAL A 67 -10.24 -5.03 23.55
N GLN A 68 -9.56 -4.44 24.52
CA GLN A 68 -9.61 -4.90 25.93
C GLN A 68 -10.96 -4.66 26.59
N ALA A 69 -11.74 -3.71 26.08
CA ALA A 69 -13.08 -3.43 26.53
C ALA A 69 -14.03 -4.58 26.19
N LYS A 70 -14.88 -4.97 27.16
CA LYS A 70 -15.88 -6.00 26.90
C LYS A 70 -17.15 -5.38 26.32
N PRO A 71 -17.65 -5.86 25.17
CA PRO A 71 -18.91 -5.41 24.61
C PRO A 71 -20.08 -5.86 25.51
N VAL A 72 -21.14 -5.06 25.54
CA VAL A 72 -22.42 -5.45 26.14
C VAL A 72 -23.27 -6.29 25.19
N ALA A 73 -23.00 -6.18 23.88
CA ALA A 73 -23.49 -7.09 22.86
C ALA A 73 -22.36 -7.34 21.85
N ASP A 74 -22.13 -8.60 21.51
CA ASP A 74 -21.16 -9.08 20.55
C ASP A 74 -21.85 -10.11 19.65
N ILE A 75 -22.10 -9.72 18.39
CA ILE A 75 -22.85 -10.51 17.43
C ILE A 75 -21.99 -10.73 16.21
N SER A 76 -21.47 -11.93 16.09
CA SER A 76 -20.75 -12.42 14.92
C SER A 76 -21.48 -13.62 14.35
N PHE A 77 -21.42 -13.78 13.03
CA PHE A 77 -22.05 -14.89 12.33
C PHE A 77 -21.04 -15.95 11.90
N ASP A 78 -19.79 -15.79 12.25
CA ASP A 78 -18.66 -16.62 11.79
C ASP A 78 -18.68 -18.08 12.24
N ASN A 79 -19.22 -18.32 13.42
CA ASN A 79 -19.17 -19.62 14.09
C ASN A 79 -20.53 -20.37 14.06
N ILE A 80 -21.47 -19.92 13.23
CA ILE A 80 -22.77 -20.54 13.06
C ILE A 80 -22.93 -21.10 11.64
N GLU A 81 -23.50 -22.29 11.52
CA GLU A 81 -23.79 -22.91 10.22
C GLU A 81 -25.23 -22.60 9.75
N SER A 82 -26.08 -22.22 10.65
CA SER A 82 -27.47 -21.86 10.38
C SER A 82 -27.96 -20.75 11.32
N LEU A 83 -28.99 -20.01 10.91
CA LEU A 83 -29.62 -18.97 11.78
C LEU A 83 -30.21 -19.55 13.07
N ALA A 84 -30.50 -20.86 13.12
CA ALA A 84 -30.98 -21.52 14.33
C ALA A 84 -29.88 -21.67 15.40
N ASP A 85 -28.62 -21.53 15.02
CA ASP A 85 -27.47 -21.63 15.93
C ASP A 85 -27.15 -20.28 16.61
N LEU A 86 -27.86 -19.20 16.23
CA LEU A 86 -27.70 -17.90 16.86
C LEU A 86 -28.16 -17.95 18.32
N SER A 87 -27.25 -17.63 19.25
CA SER A 87 -27.53 -17.66 20.67
C SER A 87 -28.54 -16.61 21.09
N SER A 88 -29.64 -17.02 21.76
CA SER A 88 -30.63 -16.07 22.31
C SER A 88 -30.09 -15.16 23.42
N GLU A 89 -28.93 -15.48 23.99
CA GLU A 89 -28.21 -14.61 24.93
C GLU A 89 -27.52 -13.44 24.24
N THR A 90 -27.22 -13.62 22.92
CA THR A 90 -26.56 -12.64 22.10
C THR A 90 -27.55 -11.80 21.31
N ALA A 91 -28.42 -12.45 20.53
CA ALA A 91 -29.47 -11.80 19.75
C ALA A 91 -30.53 -12.83 19.29
N VAL A 92 -31.73 -12.35 18.98
CA VAL A 92 -32.83 -13.17 18.45
C VAL A 92 -33.34 -12.55 17.16
N LEU A 93 -33.42 -13.36 16.09
CA LEU A 93 -34.01 -12.91 14.84
C LEU A 93 -35.52 -12.90 14.91
N SER A 94 -36.16 -11.81 14.47
CA SER A 94 -37.63 -11.63 14.51
C SER A 94 -38.36 -12.60 13.57
N ASP A 95 -37.74 -12.92 12.42
CA ASP A 95 -38.24 -13.87 11.41
C ASP A 95 -37.08 -14.58 10.71
N ASN A 96 -36.98 -15.88 10.90
CA ASN A 96 -35.92 -16.71 10.30
C ASN A 96 -36.06 -16.85 8.77
N THR A 97 -37.24 -16.52 8.20
CA THR A 97 -37.45 -16.54 6.74
C THR A 97 -37.13 -15.19 6.09
N GLY A 98 -37.02 -14.14 6.89
CA GLY A 98 -36.74 -12.77 6.45
C GLY A 98 -35.28 -12.42 6.40
N ALA A 99 -34.38 -13.37 6.68
CA ALA A 99 -32.95 -13.20 6.60
C ALA A 99 -32.24 -14.49 6.18
N GLN A 100 -31.00 -14.38 5.76
CA GLN A 100 -30.15 -15.52 5.42
C GLN A 100 -28.68 -15.28 5.78
N LEU A 101 -27.96 -16.37 6.06
CA LEU A 101 -26.51 -16.33 6.10
C LEU A 101 -25.98 -16.28 4.68
N VAL A 102 -25.04 -15.38 4.45
CA VAL A 102 -24.34 -15.19 3.17
C VAL A 102 -22.85 -15.22 3.42
N ALA A 103 -22.05 -15.24 2.36
CA ALA A 103 -20.62 -15.03 2.49
C ALA A 103 -20.37 -13.67 3.20
N GLY A 104 -19.55 -13.67 4.22
CA GLY A 104 -19.21 -12.50 5.01
C GLY A 104 -18.29 -11.55 4.26
N ARG A 105 -17.66 -10.68 5.01
CA ARG A 105 -16.68 -9.74 4.48
C ARG A 105 -15.57 -10.51 3.73
N PHE A 106 -15.17 -9.97 2.58
CA PHE A 106 -14.08 -10.52 1.78
C PHE A 106 -14.31 -11.98 1.33
N GLY A 107 -15.59 -12.41 1.25
CA GLY A 107 -15.93 -13.78 0.91
C GLY A 107 -15.59 -14.80 2.00
N LEU A 108 -15.21 -14.33 3.17
CA LEU A 108 -14.83 -15.16 4.31
C LEU A 108 -15.99 -15.31 5.29
N ARG A 109 -16.11 -16.49 5.92
CA ARG A 109 -17.06 -16.73 7.01
C ARG A 109 -18.50 -16.35 6.65
N HIS A 110 -19.33 -15.98 7.60
CA HIS A 110 -20.73 -15.63 7.38
C HIS A 110 -21.06 -14.21 7.82
N ALA A 111 -22.03 -13.61 7.13
CA ALA A 111 -22.69 -12.38 7.50
C ALA A 111 -24.20 -12.57 7.43
N LEU A 112 -24.95 -11.69 8.06
CA LEU A 112 -26.40 -11.68 8.00
C LEU A 112 -26.89 -10.75 6.88
N SER A 113 -27.68 -11.30 5.95
CA SER A 113 -28.40 -10.55 4.91
C SER A 113 -29.88 -10.43 5.27
N PHE A 114 -30.38 -9.20 5.41
CA PHE A 114 -31.82 -8.94 5.55
C PHE A 114 -32.50 -9.05 4.18
N LEU A 115 -33.60 -9.81 4.10
CA LEU A 115 -34.36 -10.08 2.87
C LEU A 115 -35.72 -9.38 2.84
N THR A 116 -36.25 -9.04 4.02
CA THR A 116 -37.58 -8.40 4.15
C THR A 116 -37.56 -7.19 5.06
N ALA A 117 -38.44 -6.24 4.81
CA ALA A 117 -38.52 -4.95 5.50
C ALA A 117 -38.75 -5.04 7.00
N ASP A 118 -39.38 -6.08 7.50
CA ASP A 118 -39.79 -6.20 8.90
C ASP A 118 -38.84 -7.11 9.70
N THR A 119 -37.79 -7.59 9.11
CA THR A 119 -36.83 -8.48 9.78
C THR A 119 -35.76 -7.68 10.50
N TYR A 120 -35.53 -8.04 11.75
CA TYR A 120 -34.52 -7.43 12.61
C TYR A 120 -33.95 -8.44 13.62
N LEU A 121 -32.74 -8.14 14.10
CA LEU A 121 -32.18 -8.78 15.27
C LEU A 121 -32.63 -8.02 16.52
N SER A 122 -33.14 -8.74 17.51
CA SER A 122 -33.48 -8.20 18.83
C SER A 122 -32.35 -8.51 19.81
N VAL A 123 -31.75 -7.48 20.38
CA VAL A 123 -30.68 -7.62 21.39
C VAL A 123 -31.29 -7.62 22.77
N PRO A 124 -30.86 -8.52 23.69
CA PRO A 124 -31.34 -8.51 25.09
C PRO A 124 -31.09 -7.18 25.80
N ASP A 125 -32.04 -6.78 26.68
CA ASP A 125 -31.95 -5.53 27.41
C ASP A 125 -30.67 -5.38 28.22
N LYS A 126 -30.02 -4.22 28.08
CA LYS A 126 -28.75 -3.88 28.75
C LYS A 126 -28.88 -2.65 29.64
N GLY A 127 -30.06 -2.00 29.66
CA GLY A 127 -30.34 -0.84 30.50
C GLY A 127 -29.64 0.45 30.09
N GLU A 128 -29.60 1.40 31.04
CA GLU A 128 -28.90 2.69 30.86
C GLU A 128 -27.37 2.48 30.87
N GLN A 129 -26.67 3.14 29.97
CA GLN A 129 -25.21 3.09 29.84
C GLN A 129 -24.58 4.45 30.17
N ASN A 130 -23.31 4.45 30.65
CA ASN A 130 -22.57 5.69 30.93
C ASN A 130 -21.99 6.36 29.68
N ALA A 131 -21.74 5.60 28.64
CA ALA A 131 -21.38 6.01 27.30
C ALA A 131 -21.83 4.92 26.34
N LEU A 132 -21.68 5.13 25.05
CA LEU A 132 -22.03 4.16 24.04
C LEU A 132 -20.95 4.13 22.97
N THR A 133 -20.53 2.94 22.59
CA THR A 133 -19.83 2.72 21.33
C THR A 133 -20.57 1.67 20.53
N VAL A 134 -20.81 1.97 19.26
CA VAL A 134 -21.33 1.03 18.27
C VAL A 134 -20.24 0.83 17.21
N SER A 135 -19.91 -0.40 16.93
CA SER A 135 -19.00 -0.82 15.88
C SER A 135 -19.68 -1.90 15.07
N MET A 136 -19.72 -1.77 13.76
CA MET A 136 -20.29 -2.79 12.88
C MET A 136 -19.77 -2.66 11.45
N TRP A 137 -19.72 -3.78 10.77
CA TRP A 137 -19.55 -3.81 9.33
C TRP A 137 -20.91 -3.85 8.64
N VAL A 138 -21.02 -3.07 7.58
CA VAL A 138 -22.25 -2.96 6.80
C VAL A 138 -21.96 -3.05 5.32
N ASN A 139 -22.90 -3.64 4.60
CA ASN A 139 -22.91 -3.66 3.13
C ASN A 139 -24.34 -3.34 2.69
N ILE A 140 -24.55 -2.17 2.09
CA ILE A 140 -25.86 -1.67 1.71
C ILE A 140 -26.21 -2.18 0.32
N ARG A 141 -27.30 -2.94 0.21
CA ARG A 141 -27.75 -3.51 -1.07
C ARG A 141 -28.52 -2.51 -1.89
N ASP A 142 -29.44 -1.80 -1.28
CA ASP A 142 -30.32 -0.90 -2.01
C ASP A 142 -30.61 0.37 -1.19
N LEU A 143 -30.14 1.47 -1.69
CA LEU A 143 -30.51 2.79 -1.26
C LEU A 143 -31.52 3.40 -2.22
N GLN A 144 -32.22 2.56 -3.02
CA GLN A 144 -33.07 3.06 -4.09
C GLN A 144 -33.68 4.41 -3.80
N THR A 145 -33.22 5.36 -4.57
CA THR A 145 -33.98 6.58 -4.82
C THR A 145 -35.28 6.17 -5.47
N ARG A 146 -36.33 6.15 -4.67
CA ARG A 146 -37.68 6.12 -5.33
C ARG A 146 -37.77 7.39 -6.15
N GLU A 147 -37.90 7.23 -7.45
CA GLU A 147 -38.18 8.33 -8.36
C GLU A 147 -39.21 9.26 -7.75
N ASN A 148 -38.82 10.54 -7.58
CA ASN A 148 -39.71 11.68 -7.23
C ASN A 148 -40.42 11.68 -5.88
N THR A 149 -39.88 11.22 -4.80
CA THR A 149 -40.41 11.56 -3.48
C THR A 149 -39.63 12.70 -2.83
N ALA A 150 -40.33 13.76 -2.41
CA ALA A 150 -39.76 14.89 -1.69
C ALA A 150 -39.23 14.53 -0.28
N GLU A 151 -39.50 13.32 0.19
CA GLU A 151 -39.10 12.79 1.48
C GLU A 151 -37.86 11.88 1.34
N PRO A 152 -36.83 12.10 2.16
CA PRO A 152 -35.64 11.25 2.16
C PRO A 152 -35.98 9.84 2.63
N ARG A 153 -35.29 8.87 2.05
CA ARG A 153 -35.31 7.49 2.54
C ARG A 153 -34.46 7.35 3.80
N VAL A 154 -34.95 6.56 4.73
CA VAL A 154 -34.28 6.23 5.98
C VAL A 154 -34.03 4.73 6.03
N SER A 155 -32.77 4.35 6.28
CA SER A 155 -32.37 2.96 6.48
C SER A 155 -31.87 2.82 7.92
N THR A 156 -32.64 2.18 8.79
CA THR A 156 -32.34 2.07 10.22
C THR A 156 -31.42 0.89 10.50
N LEU A 157 -30.25 1.18 11.05
CA LEU A 157 -29.28 0.18 11.51
C LEU A 157 -29.61 -0.27 12.93
N ILE A 158 -29.78 0.70 13.84
CA ILE A 158 -30.06 0.44 15.26
C ILE A 158 -31.18 1.38 15.72
N ASP A 159 -32.16 0.81 16.45
CA ASP A 159 -33.21 1.56 17.14
C ASP A 159 -33.52 0.88 18.45
N SER A 160 -33.56 1.61 19.57
CA SER A 160 -33.98 1.09 20.85
C SER A 160 -35.43 1.49 21.20
N GLU A 161 -35.99 0.90 22.24
CA GLU A 161 -37.39 1.16 22.64
C GLU A 161 -37.63 2.64 22.92
N THR A 162 -38.82 3.13 22.61
CA THR A 162 -39.22 4.53 22.79
C THR A 162 -39.17 4.96 24.27
N GLY A 163 -38.61 6.12 24.54
CA GLY A 163 -38.50 6.73 25.85
C GLY A 163 -37.25 7.57 26.01
N ALA A 164 -37.07 8.18 27.16
CA ALA A 164 -35.85 8.96 27.42
C ALA A 164 -34.61 8.08 27.31
N GLY A 165 -33.61 8.55 26.56
CA GLY A 165 -32.38 7.80 26.28
C GLY A 165 -32.49 6.82 25.12
N ARG A 166 -33.61 6.72 24.39
CA ARG A 166 -33.70 5.97 23.15
C ARG A 166 -32.60 6.40 22.18
N ILE A 167 -31.90 5.44 21.63
CA ILE A 167 -30.88 5.67 20.58
C ILE A 167 -31.41 5.28 19.21
N THR A 168 -31.00 6.03 18.18
CA THR A 168 -31.18 5.63 16.80
C THR A 168 -29.87 5.85 16.04
N LEU A 169 -29.48 4.87 15.21
CA LEU A 169 -28.41 4.97 14.26
C LEU A 169 -28.97 4.58 12.88
N LYS A 170 -28.89 5.49 11.94
CA LYS A 170 -29.55 5.31 10.64
C LYS A 170 -28.84 6.05 9.51
N PHE A 171 -28.96 5.52 8.30
CA PHE A 171 -28.65 6.27 7.10
C PHE A 171 -29.85 7.07 6.65
N VAL A 172 -29.61 8.33 6.32
CA VAL A 172 -30.61 9.22 5.73
C VAL A 172 -30.12 9.64 4.36
N HIS A 173 -30.81 9.15 3.35
CA HIS A 173 -30.51 9.41 1.95
C HIS A 173 -31.42 10.51 1.41
N SER A 174 -30.86 11.53 0.77
CA SER A 174 -31.60 12.67 0.20
C SER A 174 -30.98 13.13 -1.10
N GLY A 175 -31.81 13.67 -2.00
CA GLY A 175 -31.37 14.26 -3.23
C GLY A 175 -31.72 13.44 -4.49
N THR A 176 -31.20 13.86 -5.62
CA THR A 176 -31.43 13.25 -6.93
C THR A 176 -30.14 12.58 -7.42
N PRO A 177 -30.21 11.44 -8.11
CA PRO A 177 -29.02 10.82 -8.68
C PRO A 177 -28.38 11.70 -9.75
N SER A 178 -27.07 11.62 -9.89
CA SER A 178 -26.36 12.14 -11.06
C SER A 178 -26.67 11.26 -12.28
N TYR A 179 -26.83 11.85 -13.43
CA TYR A 179 -27.07 11.10 -14.68
C TYR A 179 -26.44 11.80 -15.86
N ALA A 180 -26.20 11.10 -16.96
CA ALA A 180 -25.85 11.72 -18.21
C ALA A 180 -27.14 12.10 -18.95
N ASP A 181 -27.25 13.35 -19.40
CA ASP A 181 -28.39 13.79 -20.23
C ASP A 181 -28.40 13.04 -21.57
N PRO A 182 -29.46 12.29 -21.86
CA PRO A 182 -29.52 11.47 -23.08
C PRO A 182 -29.49 12.29 -24.39
N GLY A 183 -29.73 13.60 -24.31
CA GLY A 183 -29.75 14.48 -25.48
C GLY A 183 -28.43 15.17 -25.78
N SER A 184 -27.71 15.57 -24.75
CA SER A 184 -26.43 16.30 -24.87
C SER A 184 -25.21 15.43 -24.57
N GLY A 185 -25.36 14.35 -23.84
CA GLY A 185 -24.27 13.56 -23.29
C GLY A 185 -23.54 14.25 -22.14
N GLU A 186 -24.02 15.41 -21.70
CA GLU A 186 -23.44 16.13 -20.58
C GLU A 186 -23.88 15.51 -19.25
N ALA A 187 -22.96 15.45 -18.28
CA ALA A 187 -23.28 14.99 -16.95
C ALA A 187 -24.18 16.01 -16.24
N VAL A 188 -25.37 15.57 -15.83
CA VAL A 188 -26.25 16.33 -14.94
C VAL A 188 -25.94 15.87 -13.51
N MET A 189 -25.45 16.81 -12.71
CA MET A 189 -25.09 16.51 -11.33
C MET A 189 -26.30 16.37 -10.46
N GLY A 190 -26.40 15.23 -9.79
CA GLY A 190 -27.34 15.00 -8.72
C GLY A 190 -26.91 15.71 -7.43
N THR A 191 -27.86 15.81 -6.52
CA THR A 191 -27.65 16.34 -5.17
C THR A 191 -27.62 15.23 -4.12
N ASN A 192 -27.28 14.00 -4.54
CA ASN A 192 -27.31 12.85 -3.65
C ASN A 192 -26.39 13.05 -2.47
N SER A 193 -26.94 12.85 -1.28
CA SER A 193 -26.15 12.71 -0.06
C SER A 193 -26.74 11.63 0.82
N THR A 194 -25.91 10.73 1.30
CA THR A 194 -26.25 9.76 2.32
C THR A 194 -25.49 10.11 3.57
N LYS A 195 -26.18 10.33 4.66
CA LYS A 195 -25.60 10.70 5.95
C LYS A 195 -25.86 9.61 6.97
N LEU A 196 -24.83 9.27 7.72
CA LEU A 196 -24.98 8.48 8.95
C LEU A 196 -25.43 9.44 10.05
N VAL A 197 -26.59 9.16 10.65
CA VAL A 197 -27.22 10.01 11.67
C VAL A 197 -27.35 9.23 12.96
N PHE A 198 -26.91 9.83 14.05
CA PHE A 198 -27.08 9.32 15.40
C PHE A 198 -27.96 10.26 16.20
N SER A 199 -28.92 9.72 16.97
CA SER A 199 -29.75 10.51 17.89
C SER A 199 -29.98 9.81 19.22
N VAL A 200 -30.18 10.62 20.26
CA VAL A 200 -30.55 10.15 21.60
C VAL A 200 -31.78 10.96 22.05
N GLU A 201 -32.87 10.29 22.39
CA GLU A 201 -34.11 10.95 22.83
C GLU A 201 -33.90 11.65 24.19
N GLY A 202 -34.32 12.90 24.27
CA GLY A 202 -34.07 13.77 25.44
C GLY A 202 -32.84 14.64 25.30
N SER A 203 -32.04 14.45 24.25
CA SER A 203 -30.93 15.36 23.91
C SER A 203 -31.43 16.57 23.12
N SER A 204 -30.73 17.69 23.24
CA SER A 204 -31.03 18.93 22.49
C SER A 204 -29.76 19.55 21.93
N GLY A 205 -29.87 20.34 20.86
CA GLY A 205 -28.74 20.99 20.20
C GLY A 205 -28.32 20.32 18.90
N GLY A 206 -28.70 19.07 18.68
CA GLY A 206 -28.53 18.42 17.38
C GLY A 206 -29.47 19.01 16.32
N ALA A 207 -28.93 19.52 15.22
CA ALA A 207 -29.71 20.26 14.21
C ALA A 207 -30.32 19.40 13.11
N TYR A 208 -30.00 18.12 13.07
CA TYR A 208 -30.40 17.25 11.96
C TYR A 208 -31.65 16.45 12.34
N ARG A 209 -32.77 16.70 11.63
CA ARG A 209 -34.06 15.98 11.70
C ARG A 209 -34.34 15.31 13.05
N ASN A 210 -35.03 16.00 13.94
CA ASN A 210 -35.44 15.53 15.28
C ASN A 210 -34.28 15.37 16.30
N ASN A 211 -33.38 16.36 16.35
CA ASN A 211 -32.26 16.45 17.31
C ASN A 211 -31.16 15.37 17.16
N GLY A 212 -31.00 14.78 15.97
CA GLY A 212 -29.84 13.97 15.63
C GLY A 212 -28.65 14.80 15.22
N VAL A 213 -27.46 14.20 15.26
CA VAL A 213 -26.23 14.71 14.67
C VAL A 213 -25.74 13.78 13.56
N CYS A 214 -25.03 14.30 12.57
CA CYS A 214 -24.60 13.49 11.45
C CYS A 214 -23.10 13.59 11.20
N ALA A 215 -22.52 12.50 10.68
CA ALA A 215 -21.16 12.46 10.17
C ALA A 215 -20.93 13.50 9.07
N ASN A 216 -19.70 13.95 8.90
CA ASN A 216 -19.30 14.80 7.78
C ASN A 216 -19.31 14.04 6.47
N ASN A 217 -18.86 12.81 6.48
CA ASN A 217 -18.87 11.97 5.30
C ASN A 217 -20.30 11.80 4.80
N THR A 218 -20.54 12.22 3.57
CA THR A 218 -21.86 12.11 2.90
C THR A 218 -21.91 10.94 1.92
N GLN A 219 -20.86 10.13 1.91
CA GLN A 219 -20.64 9.10 0.89
C GLN A 219 -20.52 7.70 1.51
N PHE A 220 -21.22 7.43 2.62
CA PHE A 220 -21.29 6.09 3.20
C PHE A 220 -21.84 5.04 2.24
N CYS A 221 -22.58 5.47 1.25
CA CYS A 221 -23.15 4.60 0.23
C CYS A 221 -22.88 5.22 -1.11
N ASN A 222 -21.78 4.90 -1.70
CA ASN A 222 -21.56 5.32 -3.04
C ASN A 222 -22.13 4.27 -3.97
N PHE A 223 -22.93 4.68 -4.78
CA PHE A 223 -22.99 4.97 -6.19
C PHE A 223 -24.23 4.35 -6.81
N GLU A 224 -25.23 5.16 -6.94
CA GLU A 224 -26.17 5.03 -8.02
C GLU A 224 -25.77 6.04 -9.11
N TYR A 225 -24.77 5.71 -9.90
CA TYR A 225 -24.65 6.28 -11.22
C TYR A 225 -25.22 5.25 -12.19
N THR A 226 -26.48 5.40 -12.49
CA THR A 226 -27.12 4.67 -13.60
C THR A 226 -26.72 5.37 -14.87
N MET A 227 -25.68 4.90 -15.56
CA MET A 227 -25.51 5.29 -16.97
C MET A 227 -26.75 4.85 -17.75
N PRO A 228 -27.35 5.74 -18.57
CA PRO A 228 -28.38 5.32 -19.50
C PRO A 228 -27.88 4.17 -20.36
N THR A 229 -28.68 3.14 -20.53
CA THR A 229 -28.37 1.92 -21.28
C THR A 229 -27.86 2.16 -22.70
N GLU A 230 -28.05 3.36 -23.26
CA GLU A 230 -27.55 3.76 -24.58
C GLU A 230 -26.07 4.10 -24.61
N TYR A 231 -25.49 4.57 -23.50
CA TYR A 231 -24.04 4.80 -23.36
C TYR A 231 -23.26 3.52 -23.06
N ALA A 232 -23.90 2.53 -22.46
CA ALA A 232 -23.30 1.21 -22.18
C ALA A 232 -22.98 0.42 -23.46
N LYS A 233 -23.51 0.79 -24.62
CA LYS A 233 -23.27 0.09 -25.89
C LYS A 233 -21.92 0.37 -26.55
N GLY A 234 -21.16 1.35 -26.09
CA GLY A 234 -19.90 1.78 -26.72
C GLY A 234 -18.62 1.44 -25.95
N SER A 235 -18.67 1.16 -24.64
CA SER A 235 -17.49 0.80 -23.84
C SER A 235 -17.90 -0.01 -22.62
N ASP A 236 -17.88 -1.32 -22.73
CA ASP A 236 -18.13 -2.24 -21.61
C ASP A 236 -17.16 -2.06 -20.41
N SER A 237 -16.12 -1.26 -20.57
CA SER A 237 -15.06 -1.11 -19.57
C SER A 237 -15.33 -0.05 -18.49
N TRP A 238 -16.32 0.83 -18.64
CA TRP A 238 -16.47 2.02 -17.79
C TRP A 238 -17.73 2.03 -16.91
N VAL A 239 -18.60 1.06 -17.02
CA VAL A 239 -19.84 1.01 -16.23
C VAL A 239 -19.56 0.33 -14.89
N VAL A 240 -19.66 1.09 -13.81
CA VAL A 240 -19.69 0.53 -12.45
C VAL A 240 -21.14 0.27 -12.10
N HIS A 241 -21.52 -0.99 -12.03
CA HIS A 241 -22.84 -1.33 -11.50
C HIS A 241 -22.89 -1.05 -9.98
N PRO A 242 -24.00 -0.48 -9.48
CA PRO A 242 -24.21 -0.28 -8.06
C PRO A 242 -24.25 -1.60 -7.26
N GLU A 243 -24.38 -2.73 -7.95
CA GLU A 243 -24.42 -4.08 -7.37
C GLU A 243 -23.08 -4.58 -6.81
N ASN A 244 -21.99 -3.88 -7.02
CA ASN A 244 -20.73 -4.18 -6.34
C ASN A 244 -20.79 -3.64 -4.91
N HIS A 245 -21.53 -4.36 -4.09
CA HIS A 245 -21.74 -4.14 -2.68
C HIS A 245 -20.38 -4.09 -1.96
N CYS A 246 -20.05 -2.92 -1.44
CA CYS A 246 -18.81 -2.78 -0.66
C CYS A 246 -19.12 -2.88 0.81
N TRP A 247 -18.39 -3.74 1.48
CA TRP A 247 -18.30 -3.71 2.91
C TRP A 247 -17.54 -2.47 3.38
N PHE A 248 -18.07 -1.80 4.40
CA PHE A 248 -17.35 -0.76 5.13
C PHE A 248 -17.71 -0.80 6.61
N HIS A 249 -16.75 -0.43 7.43
CA HIS A 249 -16.93 -0.37 8.87
C HIS A 249 -17.48 1.00 9.27
N ILE A 250 -18.45 1.03 10.17
CA ILE A 250 -18.92 2.23 10.84
C ILE A 250 -18.67 2.13 12.34
N GLY A 251 -18.21 3.23 12.92
CA GLY A 251 -18.04 3.41 14.35
C GLY A 251 -18.74 4.67 14.82
N VAL A 252 -19.43 4.59 15.95
CA VAL A 252 -20.04 5.76 16.61
C VAL A 252 -19.72 5.69 18.09
N VAL A 253 -19.07 6.71 18.61
CA VAL A 253 -18.75 6.85 20.04
C VAL A 253 -19.54 8.03 20.61
N TYR A 254 -20.37 7.78 21.61
CA TYR A 254 -21.17 8.81 22.29
C TYR A 254 -20.79 8.92 23.77
N GLU A 255 -20.39 10.12 24.16
CA GLU A 255 -20.02 10.48 25.53
C GLU A 255 -21.01 11.48 26.13
N PRO A 256 -22.08 11.03 26.82
CA PRO A 256 -23.13 11.92 27.33
C PRO A 256 -22.60 13.00 28.29
N GLN A 257 -21.54 12.72 29.02
CA GLN A 257 -20.93 13.68 29.95
C GLN A 257 -20.29 14.89 29.24
N LYS A 258 -19.83 14.72 28.02
CA LYS A 258 -19.31 15.77 27.16
C LYS A 258 -20.37 16.31 26.21
N GLY A 259 -21.39 15.53 25.92
CA GLY A 259 -22.36 15.77 24.86
C GLY A 259 -21.83 15.43 23.46
N ASP A 260 -20.71 14.77 23.38
CA ASP A 260 -20.00 14.55 22.12
C ASP A 260 -20.36 13.22 21.48
N VAL A 261 -20.52 13.24 20.16
CA VAL A 261 -20.67 12.08 19.29
C VAL A 261 -19.54 12.11 18.27
N THR A 262 -18.69 11.10 18.30
CA THR A 262 -17.59 10.93 17.33
C THR A 262 -17.94 9.82 16.36
N PHE A 263 -17.83 10.13 15.08
CA PHE A 263 -18.07 9.21 13.97
C PHE A 263 -16.75 8.69 13.39
N TYR A 264 -16.78 7.42 13.01
CA TYR A 264 -15.66 6.75 12.35
C TYR A 264 -16.13 6.02 11.09
N HIS A 265 -15.31 6.07 10.05
CA HIS A 265 -15.51 5.32 8.81
C HIS A 265 -14.30 4.45 8.53
N CYS A 266 -14.51 3.14 8.43
CA CYS A 266 -13.41 2.15 8.31
C CYS A 266 -12.29 2.36 9.34
N GLY A 267 -12.69 2.52 10.61
CA GLY A 267 -11.79 2.78 11.74
C GLY A 267 -11.26 4.21 11.85
N LYS A 268 -11.34 5.01 10.79
CA LYS A 268 -10.75 6.35 10.76
C LYS A 268 -11.74 7.42 11.25
N PHE A 269 -11.19 8.38 11.99
CA PHE A 269 -11.95 9.53 12.46
C PHE A 269 -12.60 10.28 11.28
N ASP A 270 -13.90 10.54 11.40
CA ASP A 270 -14.67 11.36 10.46
C ASP A 270 -14.95 12.75 11.03
N SER A 271 -15.63 12.81 12.15
CA SER A 271 -16.02 14.09 12.79
C SER A 271 -16.52 13.88 14.21
N THR A 272 -16.43 14.93 15.02
CA THR A 272 -17.13 15.01 16.30
C THR A 272 -18.23 16.05 16.21
N LYS A 273 -19.42 15.71 16.71
CA LYS A 273 -20.61 16.57 16.80
C LYS A 273 -21.04 16.68 18.25
N HIS A 274 -21.80 17.72 18.60
CA HIS A 274 -22.13 18.05 19.96
C HIS A 274 -23.65 18.19 20.18
N PHE A 275 -24.13 17.65 21.31
CA PHE A 275 -25.44 17.93 21.85
C PHE A 275 -25.34 18.93 23.00
N ASP A 276 -26.12 20.03 22.99
CA ASP A 276 -26.14 21.03 24.06
C ASP A 276 -26.62 20.46 25.39
N VAL A 277 -27.60 19.56 25.32
CA VAL A 277 -28.07 18.75 26.44
C VAL A 277 -28.01 17.31 26.03
N ALA A 278 -27.27 16.51 26.75
CA ALA A 278 -27.01 15.11 26.43
C ALA A 278 -27.78 14.19 27.40
N ALA A 279 -28.54 13.26 26.86
CA ALA A 279 -29.20 12.20 27.61
C ALA A 279 -28.34 10.94 27.62
N LYS A 280 -28.39 10.14 28.69
CA LYS A 280 -27.70 8.84 28.69
C LYS A 280 -28.39 7.84 27.77
N PRO A 281 -27.62 7.01 27.02
CA PRO A 281 -28.21 6.03 26.12
C PRO A 281 -28.84 4.86 26.93
N VAL A 282 -29.99 4.40 26.45
CA VAL A 282 -30.70 3.24 27.03
C VAL A 282 -30.78 2.14 25.97
N LEU A 283 -30.26 0.98 26.33
CA LEU A 283 -30.19 -0.19 25.46
C LEU A 283 -31.25 -1.22 25.84
N ASN A 284 -32.53 -0.84 25.80
CA ASN A 284 -33.65 -1.74 25.96
C ASN A 284 -34.44 -1.88 24.66
N GLY A 285 -34.93 -3.06 24.36
CA GLY A 285 -35.67 -3.34 23.11
C GLY A 285 -34.88 -2.99 21.86
N VAL A 286 -33.54 -3.17 21.88
CA VAL A 286 -32.68 -2.80 20.74
C VAL A 286 -32.99 -3.68 19.56
N ARG A 287 -33.28 -3.07 18.42
CA ARG A 287 -33.45 -3.70 17.11
C ARG A 287 -32.31 -3.32 16.19
N ILE A 288 -31.80 -4.28 15.41
CA ILE A 288 -30.78 -4.06 14.39
C ILE A 288 -31.36 -4.52 13.05
N GLY A 289 -31.34 -3.65 12.05
CA GLY A 289 -31.88 -3.89 10.71
C GLY A 289 -33.27 -3.30 10.45
N ALA A 290 -34.08 -2.99 11.47
CA ALA A 290 -35.31 -2.26 11.30
C ALA A 290 -35.61 -1.38 12.54
N GLY A 291 -36.29 -0.26 12.30
CA GLY A 291 -36.72 0.65 13.35
C GLY A 291 -38.08 0.28 13.93
N TYR A 292 -38.54 1.11 14.90
CA TYR A 292 -39.90 1.06 15.41
C TYR A 292 -40.90 1.85 14.52
N ALA A 293 -40.38 2.74 13.65
CA ALA A 293 -41.20 3.45 12.69
C ALA A 293 -41.45 2.59 11.42
N GLU A 294 -42.65 2.72 10.86
CA GLU A 294 -43.00 2.02 9.63
C GLU A 294 -42.11 2.49 8.47
N ASN A 295 -41.69 1.54 7.63
CA ASN A 295 -40.86 1.75 6.44
C ASN A 295 -39.44 2.26 6.72
N GLU A 296 -38.94 2.16 7.94
CA GLU A 296 -37.56 2.45 8.33
C GLU A 296 -36.78 1.15 8.53
N TYR A 297 -36.35 0.50 7.49
CA TYR A 297 -35.58 -0.75 7.52
C TYR A 297 -34.28 -0.64 6.74
N PHE A 298 -33.33 -1.49 7.08
CA PHE A 298 -32.06 -1.60 6.41
C PHE A 298 -32.11 -2.73 5.37
N ASP A 299 -31.84 -2.37 4.13
CA ASP A 299 -31.72 -3.34 3.02
C ASP A 299 -30.23 -3.56 2.74
N GLY A 300 -29.71 -4.67 3.24
CA GLY A 300 -28.29 -4.96 3.13
C GLY A 300 -27.85 -6.13 4.01
N MET A 301 -26.56 -6.15 4.27
CA MET A 301 -25.89 -7.15 5.09
C MET A 301 -25.18 -6.48 6.27
N VAL A 302 -25.07 -7.19 7.37
CA VAL A 302 -24.36 -6.75 8.57
C VAL A 302 -23.46 -7.86 9.10
N ASP A 303 -22.35 -7.45 9.71
CA ASP A 303 -21.38 -8.36 10.30
C ASP A 303 -20.64 -7.72 11.48
N ASP A 304 -20.04 -8.54 12.37
CA ASP A 304 -19.24 -8.12 13.51
C ASP A 304 -19.84 -6.92 14.28
N ILE A 305 -21.08 -7.08 14.73
CA ILE A 305 -21.78 -6.02 15.43
C ILE A 305 -21.37 -6.04 16.91
N ARG A 306 -20.71 -5.00 17.36
CA ARG A 306 -20.29 -4.85 18.76
C ARG A 306 -20.83 -3.55 19.36
N ILE A 307 -21.47 -3.68 20.51
CA ILE A 307 -22.00 -2.54 21.28
C ILE A 307 -21.31 -2.51 22.64
N TYR A 308 -20.75 -1.37 23.02
CA TYR A 308 -20.05 -1.18 24.29
C TYR A 308 -20.77 -0.12 25.13
N GLY A 309 -20.86 -0.35 26.41
CA GLY A 309 -21.41 0.61 27.40
C GLY A 309 -20.39 1.68 27.81
N GLN A 310 -19.32 1.84 27.08
CA GLN A 310 -18.24 2.80 27.31
C GLN A 310 -17.75 3.43 26.00
N ALA A 311 -17.05 4.56 26.11
CA ALA A 311 -16.42 5.21 24.99
C ALA A 311 -15.09 4.50 24.65
N LEU A 312 -14.93 4.07 23.42
CA LEU A 312 -13.70 3.51 22.89
C LEU A 312 -12.82 4.61 22.26
N THR A 313 -11.52 4.33 22.18
CA THR A 313 -10.51 5.20 21.60
C THR A 313 -10.42 5.06 20.07
N GLN A 314 -9.66 5.95 19.44
CA GLN A 314 -9.29 5.81 18.01
C GLN A 314 -8.57 4.49 17.75
N GLU A 315 -7.64 4.11 18.62
CA GLU A 315 -6.90 2.84 18.48
C GLU A 315 -7.84 1.63 18.57
N ASP A 316 -8.82 1.64 19.49
CA ASP A 316 -9.82 0.59 19.56
C ASP A 316 -10.67 0.54 18.28
N MET A 317 -11.01 1.70 17.69
CA MET A 317 -11.75 1.74 16.42
C MET A 317 -10.93 1.21 15.24
N ASP A 318 -9.63 1.52 15.19
CA ASP A 318 -8.72 0.96 14.19
C ASP A 318 -8.66 -0.57 14.30
N ILE A 319 -8.56 -1.10 15.52
CA ILE A 319 -8.58 -2.55 15.78
C ILE A 319 -9.89 -3.20 15.32
N LEU A 320 -11.04 -2.59 15.65
CA LEU A 320 -12.35 -3.12 15.27
C LEU A 320 -12.62 -3.07 13.76
N ALA A 321 -12.03 -2.10 13.09
CA ALA A 321 -12.15 -1.94 11.64
C ALA A 321 -11.03 -2.64 10.86
N ASP A 322 -10.09 -3.27 11.55
CA ASP A 322 -8.94 -3.93 10.92
C ASP A 322 -9.39 -5.19 10.20
N TYR A 323 -9.55 -5.08 8.89
CA TYR A 323 -9.97 -6.20 8.05
C TYR A 323 -8.85 -7.19 7.74
N GLU A 324 -7.58 -6.88 8.09
CA GLU A 324 -6.48 -7.86 8.03
C GLU A 324 -6.75 -9.03 8.97
N ARG A 325 -7.47 -8.79 10.08
CA ARG A 325 -7.87 -9.84 11.03
C ARG A 325 -8.78 -10.91 10.41
N ASP A 326 -9.58 -10.51 9.43
CA ASP A 326 -10.52 -11.38 8.75
C ASP A 326 -9.98 -11.94 7.44
N MET A 327 -8.82 -11.46 7.00
CA MET A 327 -8.16 -12.05 5.83
C MET A 327 -7.78 -13.49 6.13
N TRP A 328 -8.11 -14.38 5.23
CA TRP A 328 -7.79 -15.81 5.33
C TRP A 328 -6.29 -16.09 5.56
N VAL A 329 -5.42 -15.15 5.19
CA VAL A 329 -3.95 -15.20 5.38
C VAL A 329 -3.51 -15.14 6.84
N ASN A 330 -4.32 -14.58 7.74
CA ASN A 330 -4.01 -14.47 9.17
C ASN A 330 -4.44 -15.70 9.98
N ARG A 331 -4.91 -16.74 9.31
CA ARG A 331 -5.26 -17.98 9.96
C ARG A 331 -4.01 -18.70 10.44
N THR A 332 -4.16 -19.46 11.51
CA THR A 332 -3.07 -20.23 12.07
C THR A 332 -2.53 -21.27 11.09
N ALA A 333 -1.26 -21.62 11.20
CA ALA A 333 -0.64 -22.63 10.35
C ALA A 333 -1.38 -24.00 10.36
N GLU A 334 -2.15 -24.29 11.39
CA GLU A 334 -2.97 -25.49 11.50
C GLU A 334 -4.09 -25.52 10.44
N ASP A 335 -4.71 -24.37 10.14
CA ASP A 335 -5.76 -24.27 9.12
C ASP A 335 -5.23 -24.47 7.69
N TRP A 336 -3.92 -24.32 7.50
CA TRP A 336 -3.26 -24.39 6.19
C TRP A 336 -2.65 -25.78 5.92
N ASN A 337 -2.40 -26.57 6.96
CA ASN A 337 -1.69 -27.83 6.87
C ASN A 337 -2.59 -29.04 6.63
N ASP A 338 -3.91 -28.86 6.61
CA ASP A 338 -4.81 -30.00 6.47
C ASP A 338 -4.79 -30.61 5.06
N SER A 339 -3.91 -31.58 4.91
CA SER A 339 -4.04 -32.72 4.00
C SER A 339 -4.13 -32.45 2.50
N GLY A 340 -3.54 -31.37 1.99
CA GLY A 340 -3.40 -31.17 0.55
C GLY A 340 -2.30 -32.02 -0.07
N THR A 341 -2.31 -32.14 -1.37
CA THR A 341 -1.22 -32.74 -2.14
C THR A 341 0.00 -31.83 -2.10
N VAL A 342 1.18 -32.38 -1.75
CA VAL A 342 2.45 -31.66 -1.83
C VAL A 342 3.23 -32.12 -3.06
N LEU A 343 3.57 -31.17 -3.93
CA LEU A 343 4.38 -31.37 -5.12
C LEU A 343 5.75 -30.72 -4.94
N TYR A 344 6.77 -31.29 -5.55
CA TYR A 344 8.14 -30.83 -5.44
C TYR A 344 8.76 -30.59 -6.82
N VAL A 345 9.51 -29.49 -6.93
CA VAL A 345 10.35 -29.17 -8.10
C VAL A 345 11.81 -29.09 -7.64
N ASN A 346 12.70 -29.72 -8.39
CA ASN A 346 14.13 -29.60 -8.19
C ASN A 346 14.85 -29.64 -9.54
N GLY A 347 15.37 -28.49 -9.99
CA GLY A 347 16.01 -28.36 -11.29
C GLY A 347 17.30 -29.16 -11.47
N SER A 348 17.93 -29.58 -10.38
CA SER A 348 19.20 -30.35 -10.42
C SER A 348 18.99 -31.87 -10.43
N THR A 349 17.97 -32.36 -9.73
CA THR A 349 17.77 -33.81 -9.50
C THR A 349 16.44 -34.33 -10.07
N GLY A 350 15.54 -33.41 -10.45
CA GLY A 350 14.19 -33.72 -10.91
C GLY A 350 14.10 -34.15 -12.37
N SER A 351 12.93 -34.65 -12.73
CA SER A 351 12.54 -34.94 -14.12
C SER A 351 11.05 -34.70 -14.28
N ASP A 352 10.61 -34.10 -15.38
CA ASP A 352 9.18 -33.84 -15.66
C ASP A 352 8.38 -35.14 -15.95
N SER A 353 9.07 -36.27 -16.05
CA SER A 353 8.43 -37.57 -16.07
C SER A 353 8.18 -38.19 -14.67
N ASN A 354 8.67 -37.56 -13.62
CA ASN A 354 8.49 -37.99 -12.25
C ASN A 354 7.06 -37.65 -11.75
N PRO A 355 6.63 -38.26 -10.64
CA PRO A 355 5.31 -37.98 -10.05
C PRO A 355 5.25 -36.66 -9.24
N GLY A 356 6.34 -35.93 -9.04
CA GLY A 356 6.40 -34.69 -8.27
C GLY A 356 6.48 -34.89 -6.75
N THR A 357 6.88 -36.07 -6.27
CA THR A 357 7.10 -36.31 -4.83
C THR A 357 8.46 -35.79 -4.40
N ALA A 358 8.69 -35.67 -3.08
CA ALA A 358 9.99 -35.25 -2.54
C ALA A 358 11.16 -36.16 -3.00
N GLN A 359 10.93 -37.46 -3.16
CA GLN A 359 11.92 -38.42 -3.62
C GLN A 359 12.08 -38.47 -5.13
N ALA A 360 11.08 -38.03 -5.88
CA ALA A 360 11.04 -37.99 -7.35
C ALA A 360 10.39 -36.67 -7.83
N PRO A 361 11.07 -35.52 -7.66
CA PRO A 361 10.53 -34.21 -7.99
C PRO A 361 10.44 -33.94 -9.48
N PHE A 362 9.65 -32.97 -9.90
CA PHE A 362 9.69 -32.44 -11.25
C PHE A 362 11.00 -31.66 -11.49
N ALA A 363 11.41 -31.53 -12.75
CA ALA A 363 12.56 -30.73 -13.11
C ALA A 363 12.22 -29.24 -13.30
N THR A 364 11.00 -28.93 -13.77
CA THR A 364 10.60 -27.57 -14.15
C THR A 364 9.47 -27.06 -13.25
N VAL A 365 9.49 -25.75 -12.99
CA VAL A 365 8.41 -25.06 -12.28
C VAL A 365 7.12 -25.10 -13.11
N LYS A 366 7.25 -25.00 -14.42
CA LYS A 366 6.12 -25.11 -15.35
C LYS A 366 5.38 -26.43 -15.17
N LYS A 367 6.11 -27.55 -15.16
CA LYS A 367 5.50 -28.88 -14.95
C LYS A 367 4.87 -28.96 -13.58
N GLY A 368 5.51 -28.42 -12.55
CA GLY A 368 4.98 -28.37 -11.19
C GLY A 368 3.65 -27.63 -11.12
N ALA A 369 3.59 -26.40 -11.63
CA ALA A 369 2.39 -25.56 -11.64
C ALA A 369 1.25 -26.16 -12.46
N GLU A 370 1.54 -26.70 -13.65
CA GLU A 370 0.55 -27.39 -14.50
C GLU A 370 0.03 -28.72 -13.88
N SER A 371 0.71 -29.25 -12.88
CA SER A 371 0.31 -30.46 -12.13
C SER A 371 -0.59 -30.14 -10.94
N ILE A 372 -0.79 -28.86 -10.61
CA ILE A 372 -1.77 -28.42 -9.61
C ILE A 372 -3.17 -28.53 -10.21
N THR A 373 -3.93 -29.52 -9.78
CA THR A 373 -5.25 -29.81 -10.35
C THR A 373 -6.40 -29.79 -9.33
N ALA A 374 -6.08 -29.52 -8.06
CA ALA A 374 -7.06 -29.48 -6.97
C ALA A 374 -6.72 -28.40 -5.94
N PRO A 375 -7.72 -27.82 -5.26
CA PRO A 375 -7.51 -27.00 -4.07
C PRO A 375 -6.64 -27.71 -3.04
N GLY A 376 -5.96 -26.94 -2.19
CA GLY A 376 -5.07 -27.47 -1.14
C GLY A 376 -3.76 -28.07 -1.65
N THR A 377 -3.41 -27.83 -2.91
CA THR A 377 -2.12 -28.30 -3.45
C THR A 377 -1.02 -27.29 -3.15
N LYS A 378 0.06 -27.77 -2.55
CA LYS A 378 1.28 -27.03 -2.29
C LYS A 378 2.38 -27.45 -3.27
N LEU A 379 2.99 -26.49 -3.96
CA LEU A 379 4.16 -26.71 -4.81
C LEU A 379 5.39 -26.11 -4.12
N ILE A 380 6.33 -26.94 -3.75
CA ILE A 380 7.60 -26.56 -3.12
C ILE A 380 8.70 -26.59 -4.18
N ILE A 381 9.40 -25.47 -4.35
CA ILE A 381 10.45 -25.29 -5.36
C ILE A 381 11.81 -25.20 -4.66
N ALA A 382 12.68 -26.18 -4.93
CA ALA A 382 14.03 -26.21 -4.38
C ALA A 382 14.88 -25.01 -4.84
N PRO A 383 15.92 -24.62 -4.05
CA PRO A 383 16.87 -23.59 -4.45
C PRO A 383 17.45 -23.83 -5.84
N GLY A 384 17.58 -22.78 -6.63
CA GLY A 384 18.15 -22.84 -7.98
C GLY A 384 17.70 -21.73 -8.91
N LEU A 385 18.32 -21.74 -10.10
CA LEU A 385 17.96 -20.83 -11.19
C LEU A 385 17.16 -21.59 -12.26
N TYR A 386 15.88 -21.26 -12.38
CA TYR A 386 14.95 -21.83 -13.34
C TYR A 386 14.73 -20.84 -14.49
N ARG A 387 15.21 -21.19 -15.70
CA ARG A 387 15.06 -20.33 -16.88
C ARG A 387 13.79 -20.72 -17.65
N GLU A 388 12.66 -20.13 -17.22
CA GLU A 388 11.32 -20.52 -17.69
C GLU A 388 10.42 -19.30 -17.92
N THR A 389 9.44 -19.48 -18.83
CA THR A 389 8.36 -18.53 -19.12
C THR A 389 7.08 -19.30 -19.42
N ASN A 390 5.96 -18.60 -19.46
CA ASN A 390 4.64 -19.16 -19.75
C ASN A 390 4.30 -20.34 -18.82
N ILE A 391 4.57 -20.14 -17.52
CA ILE A 391 4.09 -21.01 -16.45
C ILE A 391 2.62 -20.64 -16.22
N ASN A 392 1.72 -21.61 -16.25
CA ASN A 392 0.30 -21.36 -16.09
C ASN A 392 -0.24 -22.10 -14.86
N LEU A 393 -0.96 -21.38 -14.01
CA LEU A 393 -1.77 -21.93 -12.94
C LEU A 393 -3.25 -21.75 -13.31
N ASN A 394 -4.00 -22.84 -13.43
CA ASN A 394 -5.40 -22.84 -13.83
C ASN A 394 -6.34 -23.36 -12.72
N THR A 395 -5.84 -23.46 -11.50
CA THR A 395 -6.60 -24.05 -10.39
C THR A 395 -6.72 -23.01 -9.28
N SER A 396 -7.94 -22.74 -8.87
CA SER A 396 -8.23 -21.97 -7.66
C SER A 396 -8.13 -22.84 -6.42
N GLY A 397 -7.67 -22.24 -5.33
CA GLY A 397 -7.86 -22.79 -4.01
C GLY A 397 -9.26 -22.55 -3.47
N THR A 398 -9.44 -22.79 -2.19
CA THR A 398 -10.59 -22.39 -1.38
C THR A 398 -10.09 -21.78 -0.08
N GLU A 399 -10.98 -21.17 0.68
CA GLU A 399 -10.67 -20.57 1.96
C GLU A 399 -9.87 -21.51 2.91
N ARG A 400 -10.26 -22.78 3.01
CA ARG A 400 -9.61 -23.79 3.84
C ARG A 400 -8.51 -24.57 3.12
N GLN A 401 -8.46 -24.50 1.82
CA GLN A 401 -7.53 -25.25 0.98
C GLN A 401 -6.94 -24.36 -0.12
N PRO A 402 -6.12 -23.37 0.21
CA PRO A 402 -5.49 -22.51 -0.78
C PRO A 402 -4.51 -23.31 -1.66
N VAL A 403 -4.23 -22.77 -2.84
CA VAL A 403 -3.12 -23.21 -3.66
C VAL A 403 -1.88 -22.43 -3.25
N ILE A 404 -0.80 -23.13 -2.91
CA ILE A 404 0.45 -22.50 -2.43
C ILE A 404 1.58 -22.85 -3.40
N ILE A 405 2.26 -21.82 -3.90
CA ILE A 405 3.51 -21.96 -4.66
C ILE A 405 4.61 -21.25 -3.87
N GLU A 406 5.55 -22.02 -3.35
CA GLU A 406 6.56 -21.48 -2.45
C GLU A 406 7.97 -21.97 -2.76
N ALA A 407 8.94 -21.14 -2.45
CA ALA A 407 10.34 -21.53 -2.42
C ALA A 407 10.60 -22.40 -1.19
N GLU A 408 11.33 -23.52 -1.34
CA GLU A 408 11.83 -24.29 -0.21
C GLU A 408 12.71 -23.44 0.72
N LYS A 409 13.44 -22.51 0.13
CA LYS A 409 14.23 -21.49 0.83
C LYS A 409 14.00 -20.14 0.18
N PRO A 410 13.33 -19.22 0.86
CA PRO A 410 13.07 -17.88 0.34
C PRO A 410 14.34 -17.18 -0.14
N GLY A 411 14.25 -16.50 -1.28
CA GLY A 411 15.36 -15.76 -1.90
C GLY A 411 16.39 -16.63 -2.63
N GLU A 412 16.44 -17.97 -2.43
CA GLU A 412 17.36 -18.88 -3.13
C GLU A 412 16.72 -19.52 -4.38
N THR A 413 15.41 -19.40 -4.56
CA THR A 413 14.68 -19.87 -5.76
C THR A 413 14.47 -18.70 -6.72
N VAL A 414 15.07 -18.78 -7.88
CA VAL A 414 15.02 -17.73 -8.92
C VAL A 414 14.37 -18.26 -10.19
N ILE A 415 13.26 -17.67 -10.63
CA ILE A 415 12.64 -17.93 -11.93
C ILE A 415 12.98 -16.77 -12.85
N CYS A 416 13.70 -17.05 -13.92
CA CYS A 416 14.35 -16.04 -14.77
C CYS A 416 13.94 -16.21 -16.24
N ALA A 417 13.45 -15.15 -16.87
CA ALA A 417 13.01 -15.17 -18.27
C ALA A 417 14.10 -14.70 -19.25
N SER A 418 15.37 -14.83 -18.89
CA SER A 418 16.51 -14.48 -19.76
C SER A 418 17.55 -15.59 -19.85
N VAL A 419 18.44 -15.45 -20.82
CA VAL A 419 19.60 -16.30 -21.04
C VAL A 419 20.85 -15.46 -21.29
N PRO A 420 22.07 -15.98 -21.00
CA PRO A 420 23.30 -15.33 -21.36
C PRO A 420 23.36 -14.98 -22.86
N PHE A 421 23.87 -13.81 -23.15
CA PHE A 421 24.06 -13.33 -24.53
C PHE A 421 25.52 -13.09 -24.81
N GLU A 422 26.20 -14.13 -25.28
CA GLU A 422 27.61 -14.16 -25.61
C GLU A 422 27.88 -13.73 -27.06
N GLY A 423 29.16 -13.65 -27.43
CA GLY A 423 29.60 -13.40 -28.83
C GLY A 423 29.76 -11.93 -29.19
N TRP A 424 29.77 -11.04 -28.21
CA TRP A 424 30.02 -9.62 -28.42
C TRP A 424 31.37 -9.34 -29.04
N LYS A 425 31.44 -8.38 -29.97
CA LYS A 425 32.64 -7.92 -30.62
C LYS A 425 32.80 -6.42 -30.45
N GLN A 426 34.01 -5.97 -30.16
CA GLN A 426 34.27 -4.55 -30.09
C GLN A 426 34.25 -3.93 -31.49
N THR A 427 33.56 -2.81 -31.64
CA THR A 427 33.59 -2.02 -32.89
C THR A 427 34.80 -1.11 -32.94
N LEU A 428 34.95 -0.34 -34.04
CA LEU A 428 35.99 0.70 -34.13
C LEU A 428 35.83 1.81 -33.07
N ASN A 429 34.65 1.99 -32.51
CA ASN A 429 34.40 2.95 -31.46
C ASN A 429 34.69 2.33 -30.09
N LEU A 430 35.53 3.00 -29.30
CA LEU A 430 35.87 2.55 -27.95
C LEU A 430 34.62 2.37 -27.08
N PHE A 431 34.55 1.23 -26.39
CA PHE A 431 33.43 0.85 -25.53
C PHE A 431 32.07 0.68 -26.22
N VAL A 432 32.04 0.57 -27.54
CA VAL A 432 30.86 0.18 -28.32
C VAL A 432 31.07 -1.23 -28.86
N TYR A 433 30.16 -2.11 -28.50
CA TYR A 433 30.14 -3.51 -28.86
C TYR A 433 29.01 -3.83 -29.79
N GLU A 434 29.16 -4.83 -30.65
CA GLU A 434 28.10 -5.31 -31.53
C GLU A 434 27.92 -6.81 -31.39
N ASN A 435 26.72 -7.27 -31.68
CA ASN A 435 26.38 -8.67 -31.79
C ASN A 435 25.30 -8.88 -32.86
N ASP A 436 25.09 -10.10 -33.30
CA ASP A 436 24.02 -10.45 -34.21
C ASP A 436 22.69 -10.41 -33.45
N TRP A 437 21.64 -9.87 -34.07
CA TRP A 437 20.33 -9.76 -33.49
C TRP A 437 19.27 -10.33 -34.43
N ALA A 438 18.71 -11.48 -34.07
CA ALA A 438 17.73 -12.21 -34.87
C ALA A 438 16.30 -12.21 -34.25
N PHE A 439 16.07 -11.35 -33.26
CA PHE A 439 14.77 -11.28 -32.60
C PHE A 439 13.84 -10.31 -33.32
N ASP A 440 12.65 -10.82 -33.66
CA ASP A 440 11.52 -10.02 -34.01
C ASP A 440 10.72 -9.74 -32.73
N TYR A 441 10.40 -8.47 -32.44
CA TYR A 441 9.65 -8.11 -31.23
C TYR A 441 8.22 -7.81 -31.58
N PRO A 442 7.27 -8.21 -30.73
CA PRO A 442 5.96 -7.60 -30.81
C PRO A 442 6.07 -6.13 -30.44
N TYR A 443 5.51 -5.27 -31.25
CA TYR A 443 5.29 -3.88 -30.95
C TYR A 443 3.83 -3.66 -30.59
N ARG A 444 3.61 -2.82 -29.58
CA ARG A 444 2.32 -2.23 -29.41
C ARG A 444 2.30 -0.93 -30.23
N LEU A 445 1.61 -0.95 -31.36
CA LEU A 445 1.70 0.12 -32.38
C LEU A 445 0.72 1.27 -32.21
N ASP A 446 -0.12 1.22 -31.17
CA ASP A 446 -1.23 2.14 -30.95
C ASP A 446 -0.91 3.34 -30.02
N THR A 447 0.34 3.45 -29.55
CA THR A 447 0.75 4.44 -28.57
C THR A 447 1.80 5.38 -29.14
N PRO A 448 1.73 6.71 -28.92
CA PRO A 448 2.84 7.60 -29.18
C PRO A 448 4.11 7.16 -28.46
N GLY A 449 5.26 7.17 -29.12
CA GLY A 449 6.52 6.69 -28.52
C GLY A 449 6.73 5.19 -28.51
N ASN A 450 5.83 4.39 -29.08
CA ASN A 450 5.91 2.93 -29.11
C ASN A 450 7.17 2.35 -29.77
N GLU A 451 7.90 3.12 -30.55
CA GLU A 451 9.21 2.75 -31.10
C GLU A 451 10.25 2.45 -30.02
N ILE A 452 10.07 2.96 -28.81
CA ILE A 452 10.89 2.70 -27.62
C ILE A 452 10.10 1.95 -26.56
N ILE A 453 9.00 2.54 -26.05
CA ILE A 453 8.30 2.02 -24.88
C ILE A 453 7.43 0.80 -25.18
N GLY A 454 6.95 0.65 -26.40
CA GLY A 454 6.14 -0.51 -26.81
C GLY A 454 6.93 -1.76 -27.19
N ARG A 455 8.26 -1.76 -26.99
CA ARG A 455 9.15 -2.86 -27.39
C ARG A 455 9.29 -3.90 -26.28
N SER A 456 9.25 -5.17 -26.66
CA SER A 456 9.47 -6.31 -25.77
C SER A 456 10.93 -6.81 -25.73
N ASP A 457 11.89 -6.06 -26.25
CA ASP A 457 13.31 -6.36 -26.06
C ASP A 457 13.77 -5.88 -24.68
N LEU A 458 14.48 -6.71 -23.98
CA LEU A 458 15.05 -6.41 -22.68
C LEU A 458 16.49 -6.90 -22.64
N ILE A 459 17.44 -5.98 -22.60
CA ILE A 459 18.87 -6.29 -22.48
C ILE A 459 19.30 -5.96 -21.05
N ILE A 460 19.84 -6.94 -20.38
CA ILE A 460 20.36 -6.83 -19.01
C ILE A 460 21.88 -6.83 -19.09
N VAL A 461 22.53 -5.88 -18.47
CA VAL A 461 23.98 -5.76 -18.40
C VAL A 461 24.41 -5.71 -16.95
N ASP A 462 25.19 -6.69 -16.50
CA ASP A 462 25.61 -6.83 -15.10
C ASP A 462 24.43 -6.76 -14.12
N GLY A 463 23.31 -7.41 -14.48
CA GLY A 463 22.08 -7.46 -13.67
C GLY A 463 21.15 -6.25 -13.76
N ILE A 464 21.51 -5.20 -14.55
CA ILE A 464 20.74 -3.96 -14.68
C ILE A 464 20.19 -3.82 -16.11
N PRO A 465 18.93 -3.42 -16.30
CA PRO A 465 18.39 -3.14 -17.63
C PRO A 465 19.12 -2.01 -18.33
N ALA A 466 19.57 -2.27 -19.55
CA ALA A 466 20.12 -1.25 -20.43
C ALA A 466 19.00 -0.43 -21.09
N GLN A 467 19.26 0.85 -21.39
CA GLN A 467 18.30 1.76 -22.02
C GLN A 467 18.30 1.59 -23.54
N PRO A 468 17.14 1.38 -24.18
CA PRO A 468 17.04 1.39 -25.63
C PRO A 468 17.13 2.82 -26.18
N VAL A 469 17.81 2.96 -27.33
CA VAL A 469 17.85 4.22 -28.09
C VAL A 469 17.47 3.98 -29.55
N LEU A 470 17.03 5.04 -30.25
CA LEU A 470 16.54 4.94 -31.64
C LEU A 470 17.66 4.99 -32.68
N SER A 471 18.85 5.44 -32.32
CA SER A 471 19.95 5.53 -33.24
C SER A 471 21.29 5.24 -32.57
N LYS A 472 22.25 4.79 -33.37
CA LYS A 472 23.63 4.55 -32.90
C LYS A 472 24.33 5.83 -32.38
N LYS A 473 23.87 7.02 -32.82
CA LYS A 473 24.41 8.32 -32.36
C LYS A 473 23.99 8.65 -30.92
N GLU A 474 22.86 8.12 -30.46
CA GLU A 474 22.33 8.35 -29.13
C GLU A 474 22.93 7.42 -28.05
N LEU A 475 23.77 6.46 -28.43
CA LEU A 475 24.37 5.52 -27.50
C LEU A 475 25.15 6.26 -26.40
N LYS A 476 24.71 6.09 -25.18
CA LYS A 476 25.38 6.48 -23.93
C LYS A 476 25.80 5.23 -23.17
N ASN A 477 26.49 5.38 -22.04
CA ASN A 477 26.85 4.25 -21.20
C ASN A 477 25.57 3.55 -20.71
N ASN A 478 25.56 2.22 -20.76
CA ASN A 478 24.43 1.35 -20.48
C ASN A 478 23.21 1.58 -21.42
N CYS A 479 23.47 1.94 -22.69
CA CYS A 479 22.45 2.04 -23.74
C CYS A 479 22.71 1.07 -24.86
N TYR A 480 21.65 0.59 -25.51
CA TYR A 480 21.72 -0.23 -26.69
C TYR A 480 20.83 0.30 -27.82
N TYR A 481 21.31 0.02 -29.06
CA TYR A 481 20.58 0.32 -30.29
C TYR A 481 20.47 -0.96 -31.14
N ILE A 482 19.30 -1.21 -31.69
CA ILE A 482 19.04 -2.32 -32.57
C ILE A 482 18.84 -1.81 -34.00
N ASP A 483 19.74 -2.25 -34.90
CA ASP A 483 19.66 -2.02 -36.32
C ASP A 483 18.95 -3.21 -36.97
N LYS A 484 17.67 -3.04 -37.26
CA LYS A 484 16.81 -4.10 -37.82
C LYS A 484 17.23 -4.48 -39.24
N GLU A 485 17.66 -3.49 -40.05
CA GLU A 485 18.06 -3.72 -41.43
C GLU A 485 19.37 -4.52 -41.51
N ALA A 486 20.30 -4.20 -40.62
CA ALA A 486 21.60 -4.90 -40.53
C ALA A 486 21.52 -6.21 -39.73
N GLY A 487 20.43 -6.47 -39.00
CA GLY A 487 20.34 -7.62 -38.09
C GLY A 487 21.36 -7.54 -36.94
N LYS A 488 21.65 -6.36 -36.45
CA LYS A 488 22.68 -6.10 -35.42
C LYS A 488 22.09 -5.38 -34.19
N ILE A 489 22.71 -5.68 -33.04
CA ILE A 489 22.55 -4.90 -31.80
C ILE A 489 23.88 -4.25 -31.45
N TYR A 490 23.83 -3.00 -31.02
CA TYR A 490 24.98 -2.23 -30.54
C TYR A 490 24.76 -1.86 -29.08
N LEU A 491 25.78 -2.15 -28.24
CA LEU A 491 25.76 -1.86 -26.81
C LEU A 491 26.94 -0.96 -26.46
N LYS A 492 26.73 0.09 -25.68
CA LYS A 492 27.80 0.94 -25.16
C LYS A 492 27.98 0.72 -23.67
N ILE A 493 29.12 0.19 -23.27
CA ILE A 493 29.49 -0.08 -21.87
C ILE A 493 30.95 0.36 -21.67
N ARG A 494 31.21 1.19 -20.64
CA ARG A 494 32.56 1.67 -20.29
C ARG A 494 33.36 0.63 -19.48
N LYS A 495 33.34 -0.61 -19.94
CA LYS A 495 34.13 -1.72 -19.41
C LYS A 495 34.80 -2.44 -20.60
N PRO A 496 35.96 -3.09 -20.43
CA PRO A 496 36.59 -3.86 -21.52
C PRO A 496 35.72 -5.09 -21.85
N LEU A 497 35.91 -5.61 -23.07
CA LEU A 497 35.29 -6.87 -23.50
C LEU A 497 35.70 -8.00 -22.56
N GLY A 498 34.72 -8.76 -22.05
CA GLY A 498 34.87 -9.76 -20.99
C GLY A 498 34.85 -9.23 -19.58
N GLY A 499 34.71 -7.90 -19.39
CA GLY A 499 34.52 -7.24 -18.10
C GLY A 499 33.06 -6.91 -17.76
N PHE A 500 32.10 -7.47 -18.51
CA PHE A 500 30.66 -7.33 -18.29
C PHE A 500 29.93 -8.57 -18.80
N GLU A 501 28.77 -8.82 -18.21
CA GLU A 501 27.87 -9.90 -18.62
C GLU A 501 26.60 -9.30 -19.25
N VAL A 502 26.08 -9.97 -20.28
CA VAL A 502 24.84 -9.54 -20.93
C VAL A 502 23.87 -10.71 -20.97
N GLU A 503 22.62 -10.42 -20.60
CA GLU A 503 21.52 -11.36 -20.81
C GLU A 503 20.49 -10.77 -21.78
N ARG A 504 19.76 -11.66 -22.44
CA ARG A 504 18.66 -11.34 -23.36
C ARG A 504 17.44 -12.18 -23.06
N PRO A 505 16.25 -11.78 -23.56
CA PRO A 505 15.04 -12.56 -23.36
C PRO A 505 15.20 -14.03 -23.78
N LEU A 506 14.57 -14.92 -23.04
CA LEU A 506 14.52 -16.34 -23.31
C LEU A 506 13.88 -16.59 -24.69
N PRO A 507 14.50 -17.36 -25.60
CA PRO A 507 13.90 -17.69 -26.89
C PRO A 507 12.55 -18.40 -26.71
N GLY A 508 11.52 -17.94 -27.42
CA GLY A 508 10.16 -18.51 -27.33
C GLY A 508 9.30 -17.92 -26.19
N GLY A 509 9.88 -17.11 -25.27
CA GLY A 509 9.16 -16.46 -24.18
C GLY A 509 8.34 -15.23 -24.58
N ARG A 510 7.76 -15.20 -25.78
CA ARG A 510 7.16 -13.97 -26.34
C ARG A 510 5.68 -13.83 -26.11
N GLY A 511 5.00 -14.51 -25.34
CA GLY A 511 3.53 -14.41 -25.24
C GLY A 511 2.82 -14.49 -26.59
N GLU A 512 1.67 -15.05 -26.64
CA GLU A 512 0.84 -15.10 -27.83
C GLU A 512 0.29 -13.71 -28.18
N ASN A 513 0.11 -13.43 -29.46
CA ASN A 513 -0.55 -12.22 -29.97
C ASN A 513 0.10 -10.86 -29.57
N GLY A 514 1.41 -10.81 -29.34
CA GLY A 514 2.09 -9.55 -29.05
C GLY A 514 1.90 -9.02 -27.62
N ALA A 515 1.44 -9.87 -26.72
CA ALA A 515 1.19 -9.47 -25.32
C ALA A 515 2.46 -9.33 -24.46
N GLY A 516 3.65 -9.61 -25.00
CA GLY A 516 4.90 -9.65 -24.25
C GLY A 516 5.14 -10.97 -23.52
N ALA A 517 6.31 -11.11 -22.91
CA ALA A 517 6.63 -12.29 -22.10
C ALA A 517 5.94 -12.21 -20.73
N CYS A 518 5.61 -13.36 -20.18
CA CYS A 518 5.13 -13.52 -18.81
C CYS A 518 5.86 -14.73 -18.21
N ILE A 519 6.28 -14.65 -16.95
CA ILE A 519 6.86 -15.80 -16.27
C ILE A 519 5.74 -16.71 -15.75
N LEU A 520 4.84 -16.15 -14.95
CA LEU A 520 3.72 -16.88 -14.34
C LEU A 520 2.40 -16.16 -14.64
N ASP A 521 1.41 -16.89 -15.10
CA ASP A 521 0.04 -16.43 -15.26
C ASP A 521 -0.90 -17.32 -14.43
N THR A 522 -1.63 -16.72 -13.50
CA THR A 522 -2.56 -17.47 -12.63
C THR A 522 -3.98 -17.50 -13.16
N HIS A 523 -4.25 -16.87 -14.32
CA HIS A 523 -5.55 -16.88 -15.00
C HIS A 523 -6.75 -16.57 -14.10
N SER A 524 -6.59 -15.62 -13.17
CA SER A 524 -7.63 -15.26 -12.18
C SER A 524 -7.97 -16.38 -11.19
N SER A 525 -7.03 -17.25 -10.86
CA SER A 525 -7.21 -18.26 -9.81
C SER A 525 -7.33 -17.59 -8.44
N ASP A 526 -8.32 -18.01 -7.66
CA ASP A 526 -8.60 -17.51 -6.32
C ASP A 526 -7.87 -18.32 -5.24
N TYR A 527 -7.71 -17.73 -4.06
CA TYR A 527 -7.05 -18.36 -2.91
C TYR A 527 -5.66 -18.91 -3.27
N VAL A 528 -4.82 -18.03 -3.81
CA VAL A 528 -3.45 -18.36 -4.22
C VAL A 528 -2.44 -17.66 -3.32
N VAL A 529 -1.44 -18.41 -2.87
CA VAL A 529 -0.27 -17.92 -2.14
C VAL A 529 0.96 -18.06 -3.01
N LEU A 530 1.69 -16.94 -3.19
CA LEU A 530 3.05 -16.92 -3.75
C LEU A 530 4.01 -16.51 -2.65
N ARG A 531 5.07 -17.30 -2.42
CA ARG A 531 5.95 -17.10 -1.28
C ARG A 531 7.42 -17.37 -1.57
N GLY A 532 8.29 -16.39 -1.20
CA GLY A 532 9.74 -16.58 -1.15
C GLY A 532 10.46 -16.69 -2.51
N ILE A 533 9.81 -16.40 -3.62
CA ILE A 533 10.32 -16.61 -4.98
C ILE A 533 10.85 -15.30 -5.57
N ALA A 534 12.01 -15.37 -6.23
CA ALA A 534 12.55 -14.27 -7.02
C ALA A 534 12.21 -14.43 -8.52
N PHE A 535 11.42 -13.50 -9.06
CA PHE A 535 11.08 -13.41 -10.49
C PHE A 535 11.96 -12.36 -11.16
N LYS A 536 12.67 -12.71 -12.25
CA LYS A 536 13.65 -11.82 -12.87
C LYS A 536 13.65 -11.79 -14.39
N ASN A 537 14.06 -10.63 -14.93
CA ASN A 537 14.47 -10.43 -16.32
C ASN A 537 13.40 -10.79 -17.37
N CYS A 538 12.16 -10.38 -17.15
CA CYS A 538 11.05 -10.68 -18.05
C CYS A 538 10.84 -9.60 -19.10
N ALA A 539 10.88 -9.95 -20.36
CA ALA A 539 10.61 -9.06 -21.50
C ALA A 539 9.10 -8.83 -21.70
N SER A 540 8.39 -8.47 -20.64
CA SER A 540 7.02 -7.97 -20.71
C SER A 540 6.97 -6.62 -21.45
N ILE A 541 5.79 -6.20 -21.89
CA ILE A 541 5.61 -4.92 -22.57
C ILE A 541 4.68 -4.02 -21.76
N ILE A 542 4.82 -2.72 -21.96
CA ILE A 542 3.95 -1.72 -21.39
C ILE A 542 2.51 -1.97 -21.83
N TRP A 543 1.57 -1.96 -20.88
CA TRP A 543 0.15 -2.29 -21.07
C TRP A 543 -0.12 -3.68 -21.68
N GLY A 544 0.88 -4.57 -21.67
CA GLY A 544 0.72 -5.98 -21.95
C GLY A 544 0.65 -6.81 -20.68
N LYS A 545 0.97 -8.11 -20.79
CA LYS A 545 1.10 -8.97 -19.61
C LYS A 545 2.27 -8.52 -18.74
N SER A 546 2.07 -8.55 -17.45
CA SER A 546 3.11 -8.30 -16.43
C SER A 546 4.08 -9.49 -16.32
N MET A 547 5.19 -9.31 -15.61
CA MET A 547 6.14 -10.40 -15.34
C MET A 547 5.45 -11.56 -14.64
N VAL A 548 4.67 -11.26 -13.60
CA VAL A 548 3.70 -12.18 -13.00
C VAL A 548 2.32 -11.58 -13.19
N GLN A 549 1.44 -12.31 -13.85
CA GLN A 549 0.09 -11.88 -14.19
C GLN A 549 -0.93 -12.65 -13.36
N MET A 550 -1.70 -11.95 -12.55
CA MET A 550 -2.69 -12.57 -11.66
C MET A 550 -4.11 -12.63 -12.28
N GLY A 551 -4.39 -11.80 -13.27
CA GLY A 551 -5.76 -11.68 -13.81
C GLY A 551 -6.66 -10.87 -12.89
N LYS A 552 -7.88 -11.34 -12.65
CA LYS A 552 -8.87 -10.74 -11.72
C LYS A 552 -9.12 -11.70 -10.54
N PRO A 553 -8.13 -11.96 -9.71
CA PRO A 553 -8.27 -12.94 -8.64
C PRO A 553 -8.94 -12.34 -7.42
N GLN A 554 -9.41 -13.22 -6.53
CA GLN A 554 -9.86 -12.89 -5.19
C GLN A 554 -9.09 -13.74 -4.18
N HIS A 555 -8.81 -13.16 -2.98
CA HIS A 555 -8.13 -13.83 -1.88
C HIS A 555 -6.69 -14.25 -2.24
N ILE A 556 -5.80 -13.27 -2.37
CA ILE A 556 -4.41 -13.46 -2.78
C ILE A 556 -3.44 -13.04 -1.69
N LEU A 557 -2.44 -13.89 -1.45
CA LEU A 557 -1.27 -13.54 -0.67
C LEU A 557 -0.01 -13.62 -1.53
N VAL A 558 0.77 -12.54 -1.56
CA VAL A 558 2.10 -12.51 -2.15
C VAL A 558 3.07 -11.99 -1.10
N GLU A 559 4.00 -12.82 -0.67
CA GLU A 559 4.92 -12.43 0.39
C GLU A 559 6.34 -12.93 0.19
N ASP A 560 7.30 -12.18 0.72
CA ASP A 560 8.74 -12.50 0.65
C ASP A 560 9.25 -12.74 -0.79
N CYS A 561 8.57 -12.18 -1.78
CA CYS A 561 8.89 -12.32 -3.20
C CYS A 561 9.69 -11.12 -3.73
N SER A 562 10.42 -11.32 -4.82
CA SER A 562 11.03 -10.21 -5.54
C SER A 562 10.68 -10.23 -7.03
N PHE A 563 10.42 -9.03 -7.59
CA PHE A 563 10.02 -8.80 -8.97
C PHE A 563 10.97 -7.79 -9.60
N CYS A 564 12.01 -8.28 -10.29
CA CYS A 564 13.11 -7.43 -10.76
C CYS A 564 13.30 -7.48 -12.26
N ASN A 565 13.56 -6.31 -12.87
CA ASN A 565 13.88 -6.20 -14.29
C ASN A 565 12.72 -6.65 -15.22
N SER A 566 11.51 -6.15 -14.99
CA SER A 566 10.43 -6.31 -15.97
C SER A 566 10.52 -5.27 -17.10
N GLY A 567 10.25 -5.70 -18.32
CA GLY A 567 10.10 -4.79 -19.47
C GLY A 567 8.87 -3.88 -19.40
N GLY A 568 7.93 -4.19 -18.52
CA GLY A 568 6.72 -3.44 -18.19
C GLY A 568 6.50 -3.42 -16.69
N THR A 569 5.47 -4.12 -16.22
CA THR A 569 5.06 -4.21 -14.82
C THR A 569 5.62 -5.48 -14.15
N GLY A 570 6.00 -5.39 -12.88
CA GLY A 570 6.47 -6.52 -12.08
C GLY A 570 5.33 -7.51 -11.78
N LEU A 571 4.42 -7.12 -10.92
CA LEU A 571 3.22 -7.91 -10.55
C LEU A 571 1.97 -7.20 -11.06
N GLY A 572 1.15 -7.87 -11.86
CA GLY A 572 0.00 -7.25 -12.49
C GLY A 572 -1.33 -7.94 -12.21
N PHE A 573 -2.34 -7.12 -12.03
CA PHE A 573 -3.74 -7.49 -11.95
C PHE A 573 -4.48 -6.87 -13.13
N ASP A 574 -5.44 -7.59 -13.69
CA ASP A 574 -6.28 -7.06 -14.76
C ASP A 574 -7.30 -6.07 -14.20
N HIS A 575 -7.80 -5.22 -15.08
CA HIS A 575 -8.90 -4.33 -14.73
C HIS A 575 -10.13 -5.12 -14.32
N GLY A 576 -10.66 -4.86 -13.14
CA GLY A 576 -11.93 -5.41 -12.70
C GLY A 576 -13.03 -5.08 -13.70
N SER A 577 -14.02 -5.95 -13.80
CA SER A 577 -15.21 -5.78 -14.64
C SER A 577 -16.48 -5.74 -13.77
N ASN A 578 -17.63 -5.56 -14.38
CA ASN A 578 -18.88 -5.51 -13.63
C ASN A 578 -19.22 -6.81 -12.90
N ASP A 579 -18.78 -7.92 -13.46
CA ASP A 579 -19.03 -9.27 -12.98
C ASP A 579 -17.88 -9.84 -12.11
N ARG A 580 -16.72 -9.17 -12.09
CA ARG A 580 -15.59 -9.60 -11.27
C ARG A 580 -14.59 -8.47 -10.99
N THR A 581 -14.31 -8.23 -9.73
CA THR A 581 -13.29 -7.31 -9.24
C THR A 581 -12.03 -8.07 -8.80
N VAL A 582 -10.91 -7.37 -8.70
CA VAL A 582 -9.75 -7.82 -7.93
C VAL A 582 -10.04 -7.51 -6.48
N GLU A 583 -10.04 -8.52 -5.62
CA GLU A 583 -10.50 -8.34 -4.25
C GLU A 583 -9.66 -9.14 -3.27
N ASP A 584 -9.49 -8.58 -2.07
CA ASP A 584 -8.88 -9.25 -0.93
C ASP A 584 -7.45 -9.72 -1.23
N VAL A 585 -6.58 -8.75 -1.48
CA VAL A 585 -5.18 -8.96 -1.85
C VAL A 585 -4.26 -8.42 -0.76
N LEU A 586 -3.34 -9.25 -0.28
CA LEU A 586 -2.25 -8.85 0.60
C LEU A 586 -0.91 -9.09 -0.10
N ILE A 587 -0.13 -8.02 -0.23
CA ILE A 587 1.26 -8.06 -0.73
C ILE A 587 2.15 -7.53 0.37
N ARG A 588 3.09 -8.33 0.85
CA ARG A 588 3.95 -7.91 1.96
C ARG A 588 5.38 -8.42 1.86
N ARG A 589 6.31 -7.61 2.38
CA ARG A 589 7.74 -7.92 2.41
C ARG A 589 8.29 -8.30 1.03
N CYS A 590 7.79 -7.62 -0.01
CA CYS A 590 8.21 -7.85 -1.39
C CYS A 590 9.11 -6.73 -1.89
N THR A 591 10.00 -7.08 -2.83
CA THR A 591 10.89 -6.12 -3.50
C THR A 591 10.52 -5.99 -4.97
N PHE A 592 10.36 -4.74 -5.42
CA PHE A 592 10.13 -4.39 -6.82
C PHE A 592 11.27 -3.48 -7.29
N ASP A 593 12.11 -3.98 -8.19
CA ASP A 593 13.30 -3.24 -8.59
C ASP A 593 13.49 -3.22 -10.11
N PHE A 594 13.87 -2.07 -10.65
CA PHE A 594 14.11 -1.86 -12.09
C PHE A 594 12.98 -2.34 -13.02
N ASN A 595 11.71 -2.28 -12.59
CA ASN A 595 10.59 -2.51 -13.49
C ASN A 595 10.35 -1.28 -14.36
N SER A 596 10.12 -1.48 -15.67
CA SER A 596 10.18 -0.39 -16.64
C SER A 596 8.99 0.57 -16.60
N LEU A 597 7.82 0.13 -16.13
CA LEU A 597 6.62 0.95 -16.00
C LEU A 597 6.18 1.04 -14.53
N SER A 598 5.87 -0.09 -13.92
CA SER A 598 5.29 -0.14 -12.57
C SER A 598 5.85 -1.32 -11.77
N GLY A 599 5.90 -1.19 -10.45
CA GLY A 599 6.11 -2.30 -9.54
C GLY A 599 4.86 -3.19 -9.51
N ILE A 600 3.72 -2.59 -9.15
CA ILE A 600 2.41 -3.26 -9.09
C ILE A 600 1.45 -2.57 -10.07
N GLY A 601 0.80 -3.35 -10.90
CA GLY A 601 -0.29 -2.92 -11.76
C GLY A 601 -1.64 -3.35 -11.19
N ALA A 602 -2.10 -2.66 -10.16
CA ALA A 602 -3.36 -2.96 -9.48
C ALA A 602 -4.59 -2.26 -10.08
N GLY A 603 -4.37 -1.42 -10.92
CA GLY A 603 -5.01 -0.55 -11.87
C GLY A 603 -6.43 -0.09 -11.65
N PHE A 604 -7.45 -0.90 -11.74
CA PHE A 604 -8.83 -0.43 -11.92
C PHE A 604 -9.81 -1.36 -11.22
N ARG A 605 -10.66 -0.81 -10.33
CA ARG A 605 -11.66 -1.56 -9.56
C ARG A 605 -11.06 -2.67 -8.69
N SER A 606 -9.99 -2.36 -7.97
CA SER A 606 -9.50 -3.25 -6.92
C SER A 606 -10.12 -2.88 -5.58
N MET A 607 -10.39 -3.87 -4.74
CA MET A 607 -10.99 -3.69 -3.42
C MET A 607 -10.25 -4.48 -2.36
N ASN A 608 -10.23 -3.96 -1.12
CA ASN A 608 -9.60 -4.63 0.01
C ASN A 608 -8.17 -5.06 -0.32
N PHE A 609 -7.34 -4.08 -0.69
CA PHE A 609 -6.00 -4.33 -1.22
C PHE A 609 -4.97 -3.72 -0.28
N VAL A 610 -4.12 -4.56 0.30
CA VAL A 610 -3.10 -4.15 1.25
C VAL A 610 -1.71 -4.38 0.67
N VAL A 611 -0.86 -3.35 0.75
CA VAL A 611 0.57 -3.44 0.43
C VAL A 611 1.35 -2.95 1.64
N GLU A 612 2.17 -3.81 2.24
CA GLU A 612 2.89 -3.45 3.46
C GLU A 612 4.33 -3.94 3.48
N ASN A 613 5.20 -3.15 4.08
CA ASN A 613 6.62 -3.48 4.24
C ASN A 613 7.32 -3.87 2.92
N CYS A 614 6.95 -3.23 1.80
CA CYS A 614 7.48 -3.50 0.47
C CYS A 614 8.44 -2.39 0.01
N ASP A 615 9.44 -2.77 -0.78
CA ASP A 615 10.43 -1.87 -1.36
C ASP A 615 10.21 -1.69 -2.87
N PHE A 616 10.12 -0.44 -3.32
CA PHE A 616 9.95 -0.07 -4.73
C PHE A 616 11.10 0.82 -5.16
N THR A 617 12.07 0.26 -5.89
CA THR A 617 13.28 0.98 -6.24
C THR A 617 13.54 0.99 -7.74
N ASN A 618 14.14 2.08 -8.22
CA ASN A 618 14.56 2.22 -9.63
C ASN A 618 13.44 1.98 -10.68
N ILE A 619 12.18 2.15 -10.30
CA ILE A 619 11.05 1.98 -11.22
C ILE A 619 11.10 3.05 -12.30
N GLY A 620 10.87 2.64 -13.55
CA GLY A 620 10.81 3.53 -14.70
C GLY A 620 12.19 3.87 -15.33
N LYS A 621 13.32 3.51 -14.73
CA LYS A 621 14.66 3.93 -15.16
C LYS A 621 15.09 3.46 -16.55
N ARG A 622 14.42 2.47 -17.11
CA ARG A 622 14.74 1.99 -18.45
C ARG A 622 14.42 3.01 -19.55
N PHE A 623 13.48 3.93 -19.31
CA PHE A 623 13.00 4.89 -20.30
C PHE A 623 13.22 6.34 -19.85
N ASP A 624 13.30 7.25 -20.81
CA ASP A 624 13.28 8.69 -20.57
C ASP A 624 11.82 9.19 -20.64
N TRP A 625 11.09 9.06 -19.55
CA TRP A 625 9.67 9.37 -19.47
C TRP A 625 9.34 10.84 -19.80
N GLY A 626 10.27 11.76 -19.61
CA GLY A 626 10.10 13.15 -20.05
C GLY A 626 9.87 13.31 -21.56
N LYS A 627 10.17 12.27 -22.34
CA LYS A 627 9.92 12.21 -23.79
C LYS A 627 8.68 11.38 -24.15
N TYR A 628 8.16 10.57 -23.22
CA TYR A 628 7.11 9.56 -23.48
C TYR A 628 6.02 9.58 -22.42
N ASP A 629 5.54 10.78 -22.03
CA ASP A 629 4.61 11.02 -20.94
C ASP A 629 3.19 10.46 -21.13
N SER A 630 2.87 10.00 -22.33
CA SER A 630 1.54 9.44 -22.65
C SER A 630 1.27 8.03 -22.08
N ALA A 631 2.22 7.46 -21.37
CA ALA A 631 2.09 6.09 -20.83
C ALA A 631 1.66 6.05 -19.35
N ASP A 632 1.37 7.19 -18.73
CA ASP A 632 0.98 7.34 -17.33
C ASP A 632 1.88 6.54 -16.36
N PRO A 633 3.21 6.77 -16.37
CA PRO A 633 4.13 5.97 -15.58
C PRO A 633 3.98 6.30 -14.10
N ALA A 634 3.78 5.28 -13.30
CA ALA A 634 3.78 5.35 -11.84
C ALA A 634 4.27 4.04 -11.24
N THR A 635 4.84 4.08 -10.06
CA THR A 635 5.20 2.86 -9.33
C THR A 635 3.96 2.02 -9.09
N THR A 636 2.83 2.67 -8.77
CA THR A 636 1.49 2.08 -8.88
C THR A 636 0.48 3.18 -9.19
N LYS A 637 -0.38 2.96 -10.19
CA LYS A 637 -1.55 3.79 -10.48
C LYS A 637 -2.82 3.03 -10.14
N MET A 638 -3.69 3.64 -9.32
CA MET A 638 -4.95 3.05 -8.88
C MET A 638 -6.13 3.93 -9.31
N MET A 639 -7.19 3.31 -9.81
CA MET A 639 -8.40 3.99 -10.30
C MET A 639 -9.65 3.27 -9.85
N VAL A 640 -10.62 4.00 -9.30
CA VAL A 640 -11.91 3.43 -8.84
C VAL A 640 -11.71 2.30 -7.82
N CYS A 641 -10.69 2.43 -7.01
CA CYS A 641 -10.33 1.43 -6.01
C CYS A 641 -10.96 1.76 -4.65
N LYS A 642 -11.15 0.75 -3.78
CA LYS A 642 -11.80 0.91 -2.49
C LYS A 642 -11.09 0.10 -1.42
N ASN A 643 -11.00 0.68 -0.18
CA ASN A 643 -10.37 0.02 0.96
C ASN A 643 -8.93 -0.41 0.63
N ILE A 644 -8.10 0.54 0.28
CA ILE A 644 -6.70 0.29 -0.11
C ILE A 644 -5.80 0.79 1.00
N THR A 645 -4.88 -0.03 1.45
CA THR A 645 -3.88 0.33 2.45
C THR A 645 -2.47 0.18 1.88
N TRP A 646 -1.70 1.25 2.01
CA TRP A 646 -0.24 1.26 1.81
C TRP A 646 0.41 1.52 3.16
N ARG A 647 1.15 0.56 3.69
CA ARG A 647 1.74 0.68 5.02
C ARG A 647 3.23 0.38 5.00
N ASN A 648 4.01 1.30 5.58
CA ASN A 648 5.45 1.09 5.78
C ASN A 648 6.23 0.74 4.50
N CYS A 649 5.77 1.17 3.33
CA CYS A 649 6.44 0.92 2.07
C CYS A 649 7.56 1.95 1.83
N PHE A 650 8.61 1.50 1.14
CA PHE A 650 9.76 2.31 0.81
C PHE A 650 9.86 2.49 -0.72
N PHE A 651 9.90 3.73 -1.15
CA PHE A 651 10.04 4.13 -2.55
C PHE A 651 11.35 4.89 -2.71
N ALA A 652 12.21 4.50 -3.65
CA ALA A 652 13.45 5.24 -3.84
C ALA A 652 13.99 5.18 -5.28
N TYR A 653 14.58 6.30 -5.69
CA TYR A 653 15.24 6.43 -7.00
C TYR A 653 14.32 6.16 -8.20
N ASN A 654 13.01 6.28 -8.03
CA ASN A 654 12.03 6.11 -9.09
C ASN A 654 12.05 7.30 -10.04
N THR A 655 11.77 7.08 -11.33
CA THR A 655 11.65 8.15 -12.33
C THR A 655 10.21 8.47 -12.68
N THR A 656 9.28 7.88 -11.94
CA THR A 656 7.83 7.98 -12.09
C THR A 656 7.22 8.43 -10.76
N ASN A 657 5.94 8.81 -10.74
CA ASN A 657 5.23 9.04 -9.48
C ASN A 657 5.29 7.77 -8.62
N ASP A 658 5.51 7.89 -7.31
CA ASP A 658 5.53 6.71 -6.46
C ASP A 658 4.14 6.12 -6.31
N LEU A 659 3.18 6.90 -5.83
CA LEU A 659 1.78 6.50 -5.78
C LEU A 659 0.91 7.48 -6.58
N TRP A 660 0.02 6.95 -7.39
CA TRP A 660 -0.94 7.74 -8.14
C TRP A 660 -2.35 7.19 -7.94
N PHE A 661 -3.17 7.96 -7.26
CA PHE A 661 -4.60 7.70 -7.09
C PHE A 661 -5.36 8.59 -8.07
N ASP A 662 -6.16 8.00 -8.96
CA ASP A 662 -6.84 8.69 -10.03
C ASP A 662 -8.30 8.19 -10.17
N ASN A 663 -9.21 9.10 -10.45
CA ASN A 663 -10.62 8.80 -10.73
C ASN A 663 -11.36 8.01 -9.64
N TYR A 664 -11.79 8.70 -8.58
CA TYR A 664 -12.72 8.15 -7.60
C TYR A 664 -12.23 6.95 -6.81
N ASN A 665 -11.11 7.10 -6.11
CA ASN A 665 -10.70 6.13 -5.10
C ASN A 665 -11.35 6.45 -3.75
N TRP A 666 -11.67 5.41 -2.98
CA TRP A 666 -12.34 5.53 -1.69
C TRP A 666 -11.62 4.79 -0.61
N ASN A 667 -11.58 5.40 0.58
CA ASN A 667 -10.99 4.81 1.77
C ASN A 667 -9.59 4.27 1.49
N ILE A 668 -8.74 5.18 1.00
CA ILE A 668 -7.34 4.92 0.74
C ILE A 668 -6.54 5.41 1.94
N ASP A 669 -5.70 4.57 2.50
CA ASP A 669 -4.83 4.88 3.62
C ASP A 669 -3.36 4.67 3.22
N VAL A 670 -2.57 5.73 3.29
CA VAL A 670 -1.11 5.68 3.09
C VAL A 670 -0.47 6.05 4.41
N ASP A 671 0.11 5.08 5.11
CA ASP A 671 0.60 5.25 6.47
C ASP A 671 2.07 4.82 6.61
N GLY A 672 2.89 5.69 7.16
CA GLY A 672 4.29 5.39 7.47
C GLY A 672 5.17 5.08 6.25
N CYS A 673 4.75 5.46 5.04
CA CYS A 673 5.51 5.25 3.82
C CYS A 673 6.63 6.28 3.67
N THR A 674 7.72 5.87 3.01
CA THR A 674 8.88 6.73 2.76
C THR A 674 9.19 6.78 1.27
N SER A 675 9.24 7.99 0.69
CA SER A 675 9.67 8.27 -0.67
C SER A 675 10.97 9.09 -0.65
N LEU A 676 12.02 8.62 -1.33
CA LEU A 676 13.32 9.27 -1.37
C LEU A 676 13.89 9.34 -2.79
N ASN A 677 14.57 10.46 -3.09
CA ASN A 677 15.25 10.64 -4.38
C ASN A 677 14.34 10.36 -5.60
N ASN A 678 13.07 10.75 -5.49
CA ASN A 678 12.10 10.62 -6.57
C ASN A 678 12.45 11.61 -7.69
N GLN A 679 12.76 11.10 -8.87
CA GLN A 679 13.18 11.91 -10.03
C GLN A 679 12.01 12.52 -10.81
N SER A 680 10.78 12.06 -10.60
CA SER A 680 9.58 12.72 -11.14
C SER A 680 9.24 14.00 -10.39
N GLY A 681 9.74 14.12 -9.16
CA GLY A 681 9.46 15.22 -8.25
C GLY A 681 8.05 15.20 -7.65
N ILE A 682 7.35 14.06 -7.70
CA ILE A 682 6.03 13.87 -7.10
C ILE A 682 6.05 12.53 -6.35
N GLY A 683 6.00 12.57 -5.02
CA GLY A 683 5.88 11.40 -4.18
C GLY A 683 4.50 10.77 -4.32
N ILE A 684 3.44 11.55 -4.03
CA ILE A 684 2.06 11.09 -4.14
C ILE A 684 1.25 12.02 -5.04
N HIS A 685 0.54 11.45 -6.00
CA HIS A 685 -0.38 12.15 -6.88
C HIS A 685 -1.82 11.69 -6.60
N ILE A 686 -2.67 12.61 -6.16
CA ILE A 686 -4.09 12.39 -5.92
C ILE A 686 -4.84 13.21 -6.98
N GLU A 687 -5.55 12.52 -7.89
CA GLU A 687 -6.13 13.13 -9.08
C GLU A 687 -7.58 12.71 -9.28
N ILE A 688 -8.47 13.68 -9.44
CA ILE A 688 -9.91 13.49 -9.66
C ILE A 688 -10.51 12.55 -8.60
N ASP A 689 -10.07 12.71 -7.35
CA ASP A 689 -10.51 11.85 -6.26
C ASP A 689 -11.53 12.52 -5.34
N VAL A 690 -12.39 11.68 -4.80
CA VAL A 690 -13.43 12.03 -3.84
C VAL A 690 -12.91 11.88 -2.40
N PRO A 691 -13.63 12.34 -1.37
CA PRO A 691 -13.21 12.21 0.01
C PRO A 691 -12.86 10.77 0.40
N GLY A 692 -11.68 10.59 1.01
CA GLY A 692 -11.25 9.30 1.53
C GLY A 692 -9.82 8.88 1.23
N VAL A 693 -9.00 9.74 0.63
CA VAL A 693 -7.55 9.51 0.52
C VAL A 693 -6.86 10.17 1.72
N ARG A 694 -6.20 9.38 2.53
CA ARG A 694 -5.46 9.82 3.71
C ARG A 694 -3.99 9.46 3.59
N VAL A 695 -3.13 10.44 3.83
CA VAL A 695 -1.68 10.29 3.84
C VAL A 695 -1.20 10.72 5.22
N LYS A 696 -0.62 9.80 5.99
CA LYS A 696 -0.21 10.10 7.36
C LYS A 696 1.13 9.46 7.71
N ASN A 697 1.85 10.10 8.63
CA ASN A 697 3.13 9.60 9.14
C ASN A 697 4.18 9.31 8.04
N CYS A 698 4.05 9.91 6.87
CA CYS A 698 4.89 9.66 5.71
C CYS A 698 6.07 10.64 5.62
N VAL A 699 7.13 10.18 4.95
CA VAL A 699 8.29 11.00 4.57
C VAL A 699 8.37 11.05 3.06
N LEU A 700 8.12 12.22 2.48
CA LEU A 700 7.88 12.37 1.04
C LEU A 700 8.86 13.35 0.41
N ASP A 701 9.77 12.84 -0.41
CA ASP A 701 10.58 13.62 -1.33
C ASP A 701 9.76 13.90 -2.60
N GLY A 702 9.64 15.18 -2.95
CA GLY A 702 8.83 15.62 -4.09
C GLY A 702 7.39 16.01 -3.74
N GLY A 703 6.98 15.88 -2.47
CA GLY A 703 5.69 16.38 -1.99
C GLY A 703 4.46 15.61 -2.48
N VAL A 704 3.30 16.29 -2.42
CA VAL A 704 2.00 15.75 -2.82
C VAL A 704 1.35 16.65 -3.87
N ARG A 705 0.94 16.07 -4.98
CA ARG A 705 0.11 16.74 -5.99
C ARG A 705 -1.36 16.45 -5.75
N LEU A 706 -2.17 17.50 -5.67
CA LEU A 706 -3.62 17.45 -5.51
C LEU A 706 -4.30 17.99 -6.77
N ALA A 707 -4.57 17.13 -7.74
CA ALA A 707 -5.12 17.54 -9.04
C ALA A 707 -6.64 17.33 -9.09
N SER A 708 -7.42 18.34 -8.70
CA SER A 708 -8.86 18.22 -8.50
C SER A 708 -9.18 17.08 -7.52
N ALA A 709 -8.52 17.08 -6.37
CA ALA A 709 -8.73 16.13 -5.28
C ALA A 709 -9.62 16.76 -4.22
N GLU A 710 -10.74 16.12 -3.92
CA GLU A 710 -11.68 16.51 -2.87
C GLU A 710 -11.45 15.68 -1.62
N GLY A 711 -11.44 16.32 -0.44
CA GLY A 711 -11.40 15.62 0.84
C GLY A 711 -10.12 14.86 1.13
N ALA A 712 -9.00 15.25 0.55
CA ALA A 712 -7.70 14.68 0.88
C ALA A 712 -7.29 15.08 2.30
N VAL A 713 -6.74 14.12 3.06
CA VAL A 713 -6.24 14.33 4.42
C VAL A 713 -4.75 14.06 4.44
N LEU A 714 -3.96 15.07 4.81
CA LEU A 714 -2.53 14.96 5.05
C LEU A 714 -2.26 15.27 6.52
N ASP A 715 -1.83 14.27 7.30
CA ASP A 715 -1.60 14.43 8.73
C ASP A 715 -0.25 13.88 9.16
N ASN A 716 0.50 14.64 9.96
CA ASN A 716 1.79 14.27 10.54
C ASN A 716 2.82 13.77 9.52
N ASN A 717 2.86 14.37 8.32
CA ASN A 717 3.83 14.02 7.30
C ASN A 717 5.03 14.97 7.32
N ILE A 718 6.15 14.48 6.77
CA ILE A 718 7.33 15.29 6.46
C ILE A 718 7.47 15.36 4.95
N LEU A 719 7.26 16.53 4.38
CA LEU A 719 7.37 16.76 2.94
C LEU A 719 8.59 17.63 2.66
N PHE A 720 9.42 17.22 1.72
CA PHE A 720 10.58 18.01 1.30
C PHE A 720 10.82 17.87 -0.20
N ALA A 721 11.35 18.92 -0.81
CA ALA A 721 11.70 18.94 -2.23
C ALA A 721 12.77 19.99 -2.50
N ASP A 722 13.51 19.78 -3.58
CA ASP A 722 14.49 20.74 -4.11
C ASP A 722 13.92 21.62 -5.22
N ASP A 723 13.15 21.05 -6.12
CA ASP A 723 12.80 21.65 -7.41
C ASP A 723 11.29 21.78 -7.66
N ASN A 724 10.44 21.14 -6.85
CA ASN A 724 8.98 21.14 -7.02
C ASN A 724 8.26 21.68 -5.79
N PRO A 725 7.02 22.18 -5.94
CA PRO A 725 6.18 22.51 -4.79
C PRO A 725 5.97 21.30 -3.87
N LEU A 726 5.91 21.56 -2.57
CA LEU A 726 5.62 20.52 -1.57
C LEU A 726 4.14 20.14 -1.56
N ILE A 727 3.29 21.13 -1.84
CA ILE A 727 1.89 20.93 -2.17
C ILE A 727 1.67 21.62 -3.52
N ASP A 728 1.39 20.81 -4.52
CA ASP A 728 1.13 21.26 -5.90
C ASP A 728 -0.31 20.93 -6.27
N ASN A 729 -0.98 21.88 -6.84
CA ASN A 729 -2.28 21.67 -7.45
C ASN A 729 -2.18 21.86 -8.96
N TRP A 730 -2.51 20.83 -9.68
CA TRP A 730 -2.56 20.85 -11.12
C TRP A 730 -4.00 20.70 -11.60
N GLY A 731 -4.43 21.62 -12.44
CA GLY A 731 -5.74 21.56 -13.07
C GLY A 731 -6.70 22.67 -12.63
N PRO A 732 -7.92 22.70 -13.20
CA PRO A 732 -8.96 23.68 -12.86
C PRO A 732 -9.57 23.41 -11.49
N GLN A 733 -10.39 24.34 -11.00
CA GLN A 733 -11.11 24.23 -9.73
C GLN A 733 -11.95 22.95 -9.61
N TYR A 734 -12.41 22.41 -10.70
CA TYR A 734 -13.07 21.11 -10.76
C TYR A 734 -12.77 20.40 -12.08
N ARG A 735 -12.79 19.09 -12.06
CA ARG A 735 -12.71 18.22 -13.25
C ARG A 735 -13.85 17.22 -13.23
N TYR A 736 -14.27 16.79 -14.39
CA TYR A 736 -15.24 15.73 -14.51
C TYR A 736 -14.50 14.38 -14.55
N GLY A 737 -14.67 13.61 -13.49
CA GLY A 737 -14.32 12.21 -13.51
C GLY A 737 -15.46 11.36 -14.09
N ILE A 738 -15.29 10.04 -14.03
CA ILE A 738 -16.27 9.11 -14.60
C ILE A 738 -17.65 9.12 -13.90
N PHE A 739 -17.73 9.70 -12.70
CA PHE A 739 -18.99 9.78 -11.92
C PHE A 739 -19.47 11.23 -11.66
N GLY A 740 -18.84 12.24 -12.25
CA GLY A 740 -19.24 13.62 -12.07
C GLY A 740 -18.08 14.55 -11.74
N PRO A 741 -18.34 15.82 -11.36
CA PRO A 741 -17.29 16.75 -11.00
C PRO A 741 -16.66 16.40 -9.67
N VAL A 742 -15.35 16.58 -9.61
CA VAL A 742 -14.53 16.56 -8.40
C VAL A 742 -13.90 17.92 -8.22
N TYR A 743 -13.98 18.45 -7.02
CA TYR A 743 -13.55 19.81 -6.71
C TYR A 743 -12.14 19.85 -6.15
N THR A 744 -11.42 20.87 -6.51
CA THR A 744 -10.11 21.18 -5.94
C THR A 744 -10.27 21.80 -4.57
N TRP A 745 -9.52 21.32 -3.57
CA TRP A 745 -9.42 21.88 -2.21
C TRP A 745 -10.75 21.95 -1.42
N LYS A 746 -11.75 21.21 -1.82
CA LYS A 746 -12.96 21.06 -1.03
C LYS A 746 -12.77 19.98 0.02
N ASN A 747 -13.10 20.27 1.28
CA ASN A 747 -12.95 19.36 2.42
C ASN A 747 -11.50 18.83 2.63
N THR A 748 -10.49 19.58 2.22
CA THR A 748 -9.09 19.19 2.39
C THR A 748 -8.62 19.43 3.82
N VAL A 749 -7.83 18.52 4.38
CA VAL A 749 -7.28 18.61 5.73
C VAL A 749 -5.76 18.54 5.69
N LEU A 750 -5.09 19.54 6.30
CA LEU A 750 -3.64 19.60 6.44
C LEU A 750 -3.29 19.80 7.92
N THR A 751 -2.89 18.75 8.64
CA THR A 751 -2.62 18.84 10.08
C THR A 751 -1.22 18.31 10.42
N ASN A 752 -0.55 19.01 11.34
CA ASN A 752 0.73 18.57 11.93
C ASN A 752 1.85 18.24 10.94
N ASN A 753 1.76 18.69 9.68
CA ASN A 753 2.78 18.38 8.68
C ASN A 753 4.00 19.28 8.83
N THR A 754 5.17 18.75 8.44
CA THR A 754 6.40 19.52 8.34
C THR A 754 6.77 19.69 6.86
N PHE A 755 6.76 20.94 6.40
CA PHE A 755 7.13 21.32 5.04
C PHE A 755 8.56 21.86 5.02
N ARG A 756 9.47 21.14 4.38
CA ARG A 756 10.89 21.47 4.32
C ARG A 756 11.36 21.72 2.90
N CYS A 757 11.77 22.95 2.60
CA CYS A 757 12.38 23.33 1.34
C CYS A 757 13.91 23.33 1.47
N GLU A 758 14.62 22.52 0.70
CA GLU A 758 16.06 22.42 0.72
C GLU A 758 16.75 23.62 0.06
N ASN A 759 16.19 24.09 -1.04
CA ASN A 759 16.83 25.14 -1.84
C ASN A 759 15.82 26.13 -2.44
N LYS A 760 15.63 27.26 -1.78
CA LYS A 760 14.70 28.31 -2.22
C LYS A 760 14.95 28.86 -3.62
N LEU A 761 16.14 28.67 -4.18
CA LEU A 761 16.48 29.18 -5.52
C LEU A 761 15.99 28.25 -6.63
N LYS A 762 15.72 27.00 -6.31
CA LYS A 762 15.24 25.98 -7.24
C LYS A 762 13.74 25.77 -7.13
N THR A 763 13.22 25.71 -5.93
CA THR A 763 11.77 25.55 -5.69
C THR A 763 11.05 26.82 -6.09
N GLN A 764 10.09 26.70 -7.01
CA GLN A 764 9.29 27.86 -7.45
C GLN A 764 8.35 28.30 -6.33
N PHE A 765 7.63 27.36 -5.73
CA PHE A 765 6.73 27.63 -4.62
C PHE A 765 6.72 26.44 -3.64
N ILE A 766 6.62 26.72 -2.35
CA ILE A 766 6.40 25.69 -1.33
C ILE A 766 4.96 25.17 -1.45
N PHE A 767 4.00 26.11 -1.56
CA PHE A 767 2.62 25.83 -1.90
C PHE A 767 2.27 26.53 -3.21
N ASP A 768 1.68 25.82 -4.14
CA ASP A 768 1.09 26.36 -5.36
C ASP A 768 -0.41 26.04 -5.36
N LEU A 769 -1.20 26.95 -4.80
CA LEU A 769 -2.64 26.79 -4.64
C LEU A 769 -3.38 27.46 -5.81
N PRO A 770 -4.30 26.74 -6.46
CA PRO A 770 -4.98 27.22 -7.65
C PRO A 770 -5.99 28.34 -7.35
N PRO A 771 -6.45 29.05 -8.37
CA PRO A 771 -7.59 29.95 -8.25
C PRO A 771 -8.86 29.17 -7.85
N VAL A 772 -9.57 29.67 -6.86
CA VAL A 772 -10.90 29.19 -6.46
C VAL A 772 -11.85 30.38 -6.33
N ASP A 773 -13.13 30.14 -6.57
CA ASP A 773 -14.17 31.12 -6.31
C ASP A 773 -14.49 31.17 -4.81
N GLY A 774 -14.02 32.21 -4.13
CA GLY A 774 -14.20 32.37 -2.68
C GLY A 774 -13.01 31.88 -1.88
N PHE A 775 -13.27 31.27 -0.72
CA PHE A 775 -12.25 30.73 0.18
C PHE A 775 -12.02 29.24 -0.11
N TYR A 776 -10.82 28.76 0.19
CA TYR A 776 -10.55 27.34 0.20
C TYR A 776 -11.37 26.67 1.31
N ASP A 777 -12.16 25.66 0.95
CA ASP A 777 -12.88 24.84 1.91
C ASP A 777 -11.93 23.76 2.43
N MET A 778 -11.08 24.18 3.36
CA MET A 778 -10.05 23.33 3.95
C MET A 778 -9.89 23.61 5.45
N TYR A 779 -9.37 22.64 6.15
CA TYR A 779 -8.94 22.76 7.53
C TYR A 779 -7.43 22.58 7.61
N ALA A 780 -6.73 23.55 8.18
CA ALA A 780 -5.29 23.45 8.42
C ALA A 780 -4.98 23.82 9.87
N ASP A 781 -4.15 23.02 10.53
CA ASP A 781 -3.77 23.26 11.92
C ASP A 781 -2.41 22.64 12.28
N GLY A 782 -1.60 23.38 13.01
CA GLY A 782 -0.35 22.90 13.60
C GLY A 782 0.78 22.56 12.64
N ASN A 783 0.74 23.03 11.38
CA ASN A 783 1.77 22.73 10.41
C ASN A 783 3.06 23.53 10.66
N SER A 784 4.21 22.91 10.35
CA SER A 784 5.54 23.48 10.50
C SER A 784 6.20 23.72 9.14
N PHE A 785 6.90 24.86 9.00
CA PHE A 785 7.53 25.28 7.75
C PHE A 785 9.01 25.60 7.96
N TYR A 786 9.86 25.04 7.15
CA TYR A 786 11.30 25.34 7.13
C TYR A 786 11.76 25.59 5.71
N VAL A 787 12.50 26.69 5.53
CA VAL A 787 13.17 27.00 4.25
C VAL A 787 14.64 27.25 4.51
N LYS A 788 15.51 26.46 3.91
CA LYS A 788 16.95 26.63 4.04
C LYS A 788 17.39 27.98 3.46
N ASN A 789 17.99 28.83 4.29
CA ASN A 789 18.35 30.20 3.94
C ASN A 789 17.18 31.08 3.49
N GLY A 790 15.94 30.73 3.86
CA GLY A 790 14.74 31.50 3.55
C GLY A 790 14.28 32.43 4.69
N TRP A 791 13.43 33.38 4.35
CA TRP A 791 12.82 34.32 5.29
C TRP A 791 11.31 34.31 5.14
N GLN A 792 10.57 34.50 6.23
CA GLN A 792 9.11 34.56 6.23
C GLN A 792 8.53 35.61 5.27
N SER A 793 9.25 36.70 5.03
CA SER A 793 8.83 37.78 4.13
C SER A 793 9.09 37.52 2.65
N GLU A 794 9.72 36.41 2.29
CA GLU A 794 9.96 36.04 0.91
C GLU A 794 8.69 35.46 0.27
N LYS A 795 8.49 35.77 -1.03
CA LYS A 795 7.36 35.25 -1.78
C LYS A 795 7.66 33.85 -2.30
N LEU A 796 7.51 32.87 -1.42
CA LEU A 796 7.77 31.44 -1.68
C LEU A 796 6.48 30.61 -1.80
N TYR A 797 5.33 31.27 -1.81
CA TYR A 797 4.01 30.66 -1.89
C TYR A 797 3.20 31.32 -2.99
N ARG A 798 2.33 30.57 -3.62
CA ARG A 798 1.38 31.07 -4.60
C ARG A 798 -0.04 30.70 -4.17
N VAL A 799 -0.93 31.68 -4.15
CA VAL A 799 -2.34 31.52 -3.82
C VAL A 799 -3.16 32.32 -4.82
N ASN A 800 -4.16 31.73 -5.43
CA ASN A 800 -4.98 32.36 -6.48
C ASN A 800 -4.12 32.99 -7.59
N ASN A 801 -3.10 32.27 -8.07
CA ASN A 801 -2.13 32.78 -9.05
C ASN A 801 -1.36 34.03 -8.61
N THR A 802 -1.33 34.34 -7.31
CA THR A 802 -0.61 35.50 -6.77
C THR A 802 0.52 35.06 -5.86
N ASP A 803 1.74 35.49 -6.15
CA ASP A 803 2.90 35.19 -5.33
C ASP A 803 2.82 35.92 -4.00
N CYS A 804 2.92 35.21 -2.90
CA CYS A 804 2.76 35.77 -1.56
C CYS A 804 3.80 35.24 -0.56
N ASP A 805 3.89 35.91 0.57
CA ASP A 805 4.74 35.53 1.69
C ASP A 805 4.02 34.54 2.63
N TYR A 806 4.77 34.02 3.60
CA TYR A 806 4.29 33.03 4.57
C TYR A 806 3.04 33.52 5.33
N LYS A 807 3.04 34.76 5.80
CA LYS A 807 1.93 35.30 6.58
C LYS A 807 0.65 35.42 5.74
N THR A 808 0.81 35.85 4.50
CA THR A 808 -0.31 35.99 3.55
C THR A 808 -0.85 34.61 3.21
N MET A 809 0.00 33.61 2.96
CA MET A 809 -0.40 32.24 2.70
C MET A 809 -1.21 31.67 3.88
N LEU A 810 -0.72 31.83 5.12
CA LEU A 810 -1.45 31.36 6.31
C LEU A 810 -2.85 31.94 6.43
N SER A 811 -3.04 33.21 6.05
CA SER A 811 -4.36 33.83 6.09
C SER A 811 -5.38 33.20 5.12
N PHE A 812 -4.89 32.53 4.07
CA PHE A 812 -5.74 31.80 3.12
C PHE A 812 -6.06 30.37 3.59
N ILE A 813 -5.10 29.69 4.20
CA ILE A 813 -5.32 28.29 4.65
C ILE A 813 -5.90 28.20 6.05
N GLY A 814 -5.87 29.28 6.84
CA GLY A 814 -6.48 29.33 8.16
C GLY A 814 -5.73 28.57 9.26
N ASP A 815 -4.42 28.30 9.10
CA ASP A 815 -3.61 27.61 10.11
C ASP A 815 -3.15 28.58 11.21
N GLU A 816 -3.90 28.67 12.30
CA GLU A 816 -3.59 29.59 13.41
C GLU A 816 -2.44 29.09 14.30
N ASN A 817 -2.16 27.80 14.31
CA ASN A 817 -1.11 27.17 15.10
C ASN A 817 0.17 26.87 14.30
N ALA A 818 0.24 27.35 13.05
CA ALA A 818 1.40 27.14 12.19
C ALA A 818 2.69 27.71 12.76
N GLN A 819 3.79 27.00 12.55
CA GLN A 819 5.12 27.38 13.02
C GLN A 819 6.11 27.58 11.87
N TYR A 820 6.90 28.64 11.91
CA TYR A 820 8.04 28.80 11.02
C TYR A 820 9.31 28.41 11.77
N LEU A 821 9.94 27.32 11.35
CA LEU A 821 11.09 26.75 12.03
C LEU A 821 12.37 27.51 11.68
N ASN A 822 13.15 27.87 12.72
CA ASN A 822 14.45 28.53 12.57
C ASN A 822 15.62 27.55 12.42
N LYS A 823 15.37 26.26 12.59
CA LYS A 823 16.35 25.18 12.46
C LYS A 823 15.79 24.10 11.56
N ASP A 824 16.69 23.47 10.80
CA ASP A 824 16.33 22.32 9.96
C ASP A 824 15.76 21.20 10.84
N PRO A 825 14.54 20.72 10.58
CA PRO A 825 13.92 19.64 11.34
C PRO A 825 14.66 18.30 11.22
N PHE A 826 15.55 18.17 10.24
CA PHE A 826 16.35 16.96 10.02
C PHE A 826 17.73 16.97 10.68
N ILE A 827 18.07 18.01 11.44
CA ILE A 827 19.29 17.97 12.23
C ILE A 827 19.19 16.85 13.26
N ASN A 828 20.21 16.01 13.31
CA ASN A 828 20.35 15.03 14.37
C ASN A 828 20.79 15.75 15.66
N ASP A 829 19.88 15.88 16.58
CA ASP A 829 20.07 16.52 17.87
C ASP A 829 20.32 15.50 19.00
N GLY A 830 20.59 14.23 18.63
CA GLY A 830 20.77 13.12 19.56
C GLY A 830 19.47 12.49 20.05
N THR A 831 18.31 12.94 19.59
CA THR A 831 17.00 12.37 19.95
C THR A 831 16.52 11.28 18.97
N VAL A 832 17.22 11.14 17.84
CA VAL A 832 16.86 10.12 16.83
C VAL A 832 17.17 8.74 17.36
N THR A 833 16.18 7.88 17.33
CA THR A 833 16.31 6.49 17.75
C THR A 833 16.12 5.53 16.60
N VAL A 834 16.67 4.33 16.73
CA VAL A 834 16.46 3.22 15.82
C VAL A 834 15.88 2.04 16.58
N GLY A 835 14.98 1.31 15.95
CA GLY A 835 14.38 0.12 16.54
C GLY A 835 13.58 -0.69 15.53
N PHE A 836 13.08 -1.82 15.97
CA PHE A 836 12.14 -2.62 15.20
C PHE A 836 10.73 -2.05 15.33
N THR A 837 9.92 -2.22 14.31
CA THR A 837 8.51 -1.81 14.33
C THR A 837 7.72 -2.63 15.35
N ASP A 838 8.00 -3.93 15.40
CA ASP A 838 7.34 -4.89 16.27
C ASP A 838 8.38 -5.71 17.04
N LYS A 839 8.00 -6.21 18.21
CA LYS A 839 8.88 -7.03 19.05
C LYS A 839 8.96 -8.50 18.61
N ALA A 840 7.95 -8.93 17.88
CA ALA A 840 7.89 -10.30 17.39
C ALA A 840 7.05 -10.43 16.12
N SER A 841 7.28 -11.50 15.39
CA SER A 841 6.43 -11.95 14.28
C SER A 841 6.37 -13.47 14.27
N LEU A 842 5.26 -14.01 13.77
CA LEU A 842 5.19 -15.44 13.47
C LEU A 842 5.81 -15.67 12.10
N PRO A 843 6.56 -16.78 11.90
CA PRO A 843 6.75 -17.28 10.56
C PRO A 843 5.38 -17.71 10.05
N GLN A 844 5.02 -17.28 8.89
CA GLN A 844 3.70 -17.57 8.33
C GLN A 844 3.55 -19.00 7.83
N SER A 845 4.60 -19.79 7.84
CA SER A 845 4.61 -21.24 7.62
C SER A 845 5.97 -21.83 8.01
N PRO A 846 6.04 -23.13 8.32
CA PRO A 846 7.32 -23.83 8.42
C PRO A 846 8.10 -23.62 7.13
N GLY A 847 9.21 -22.90 7.20
CA GLY A 847 10.02 -22.63 6.04
C GLY A 847 10.21 -21.16 5.66
N GLU A 848 9.58 -20.21 6.37
CA GLU A 848 9.75 -18.78 6.07
C GLU A 848 10.91 -18.14 6.81
N SER A 849 11.65 -17.35 6.03
CA SER A 849 12.61 -16.38 6.54
C SER A 849 12.01 -14.99 6.32
N GLY A 850 11.51 -14.37 7.37
CA GLY A 850 10.93 -13.05 7.28
C GLY A 850 11.98 -11.95 7.09
N CYS A 851 11.66 -10.95 6.27
CA CYS A 851 12.30 -9.65 6.33
C CYS A 851 11.70 -8.86 7.50
N VAL A 852 12.56 -8.30 8.35
CA VAL A 852 12.14 -7.52 9.51
C VAL A 852 12.52 -6.07 9.32
N PRO A 853 11.56 -5.12 9.31
CA PRO A 853 11.84 -3.71 9.13
C PRO A 853 12.51 -3.11 10.39
N VAL A 854 13.60 -2.40 10.16
CA VAL A 854 14.28 -1.56 11.14
C VAL A 854 14.04 -0.11 10.77
N ARG A 855 13.61 0.72 11.72
CA ARG A 855 13.21 2.11 11.48
C ARG A 855 13.98 3.09 12.33
N LEU A 856 14.30 4.25 11.74
CA LEU A 856 14.62 5.46 12.47
C LEU A 856 13.33 6.17 12.90
N SER A 857 13.31 6.75 14.09
CA SER A 857 12.14 7.48 14.62
C SER A 857 11.78 8.71 13.79
N ARG A 858 12.73 9.28 13.05
CA ARG A 858 12.53 10.37 12.08
C ARG A 858 13.70 10.43 11.10
N PRO A 859 13.52 11.04 9.92
CA PRO A 859 14.63 11.26 9.00
C PRO A 859 15.67 12.21 9.55
N VAL A 860 16.93 12.00 9.17
CA VAL A 860 18.07 12.87 9.51
C VAL A 860 18.91 13.22 8.30
N ASN A 861 19.54 14.39 8.32
CA ASN A 861 20.41 14.87 7.24
C ASN A 861 21.85 14.38 7.37
N GLU A 862 22.04 13.18 7.86
CA GLU A 862 23.35 12.51 7.96
C GLU A 862 23.19 11.00 7.82
N GLU A 863 24.29 10.31 7.58
CA GLU A 863 24.30 8.86 7.49
C GLU A 863 24.29 8.24 8.88
N CYS A 864 23.48 7.19 9.06
CA CYS A 864 23.44 6.41 10.30
C CYS A 864 23.80 4.96 10.00
N ASN A 865 24.51 4.30 10.89
CA ASN A 865 24.81 2.89 10.79
C ASN A 865 24.23 2.12 11.97
N VAL A 866 23.65 0.96 11.68
CA VAL A 866 23.06 0.06 12.65
C VAL A 866 23.67 -1.31 12.48
N TYR A 867 24.19 -1.87 13.52
CA TYR A 867 24.79 -3.19 13.53
C TYR A 867 23.83 -4.14 14.21
N TYR A 868 23.69 -5.35 13.68
CA TYR A 868 22.76 -6.33 14.21
C TYR A 868 23.37 -7.72 14.28
N THR A 869 22.83 -8.53 15.17
CA THR A 869 23.18 -9.93 15.34
C THR A 869 21.91 -10.78 15.23
N VAL A 870 21.98 -11.83 14.45
CA VAL A 870 20.92 -12.83 14.29
C VAL A 870 21.30 -14.07 15.06
N TRP A 871 20.43 -14.51 15.95
CA TRP A 871 20.62 -15.63 16.83
C TRP A 871 19.65 -16.77 16.56
N ASP A 872 20.11 -18.01 16.68
CA ASP A 872 19.23 -19.13 17.00
C ASP A 872 18.84 -18.97 18.48
N TYR A 873 17.57 -18.63 18.72
CA TYR A 873 17.10 -18.30 20.07
C TYR A 873 17.19 -19.50 21.05
N ASP A 874 16.88 -20.72 20.56
CA ASP A 874 16.82 -21.90 21.39
C ASP A 874 18.21 -22.38 21.82
N SER A 875 19.16 -22.34 20.90
CA SER A 875 20.54 -22.75 21.20
C SER A 875 21.41 -21.60 21.75
N GLY A 876 20.99 -20.34 21.61
CA GLY A 876 21.78 -19.18 21.98
C GLY A 876 23.03 -18.98 21.12
N THR A 877 23.05 -19.57 19.91
CA THR A 877 24.20 -19.43 18.99
C THR A 877 23.99 -18.33 17.97
N VAL A 878 25.06 -17.57 17.67
CA VAL A 878 25.04 -16.56 16.61
C VAL A 878 24.96 -17.25 15.25
N ILE A 879 23.94 -16.91 14.47
CA ILE A 879 23.80 -17.36 13.08
C ILE A 879 24.56 -16.41 12.17
N ARG A 880 24.43 -15.10 12.39
CA ARG A 880 25.00 -14.06 11.53
C ARG A 880 25.10 -12.72 12.25
N GLU A 881 26.11 -11.95 11.87
CA GLU A 881 26.23 -10.52 12.18
C GLU A 881 26.14 -9.71 10.89
N GLY A 882 25.63 -8.49 10.94
CA GLY A 882 25.50 -7.61 9.80
C GLY A 882 25.40 -6.15 10.18
N SER A 883 25.32 -5.30 9.16
CA SER A 883 25.11 -3.88 9.35
C SER A 883 24.14 -3.34 8.29
N LEU A 884 23.39 -2.32 8.69
CA LEU A 884 22.54 -1.51 7.83
C LEU A 884 23.08 -0.09 7.80
N ARG A 885 23.26 0.48 6.63
CA ARG A 885 23.56 1.88 6.46
C ARG A 885 22.29 2.60 6.01
N PHE A 886 21.84 3.55 6.80
CA PHE A 886 20.81 4.51 6.43
C PHE A 886 21.48 5.71 5.77
N ASP A 887 21.14 5.99 4.54
CA ASP A 887 21.55 7.20 3.86
C ASP A 887 20.75 8.40 4.37
N ARG A 888 21.14 9.63 3.97
CA ARG A 888 20.44 10.86 4.39
C ARG A 888 18.94 10.74 4.10
N PHE A 889 18.14 11.08 5.09
CA PHE A 889 16.66 11.07 5.06
C PHE A 889 16.03 9.67 4.99
N GLU A 890 16.81 8.63 4.86
CA GLU A 890 16.31 7.27 4.86
C GLU A 890 15.87 6.85 6.27
N THR A 891 14.71 6.24 6.39
CA THR A 891 14.13 5.88 7.70
C THR A 891 13.83 4.40 7.88
N VAL A 892 13.90 3.61 6.81
CA VAL A 892 13.57 2.18 6.86
C VAL A 892 14.61 1.35 6.14
N LYS A 893 15.00 0.24 6.76
CA LYS A 893 15.81 -0.84 6.17
C LYS A 893 15.24 -2.19 6.57
N GLN A 894 15.54 -3.21 5.80
CA GLN A 894 15.11 -4.58 6.07
C GLN A 894 16.28 -5.45 6.52
N ILE A 895 16.05 -6.30 7.52
CA ILE A 895 16.94 -7.38 7.91
C ILE A 895 16.31 -8.70 7.48
N TYR A 896 17.04 -9.47 6.70
CA TYR A 896 16.63 -10.80 6.30
C TYR A 896 17.11 -11.82 7.34
N ALA A 897 16.23 -12.60 7.94
CA ALA A 897 16.57 -13.48 9.05
C ALA A 897 17.21 -14.82 8.61
N GLY A 898 16.83 -15.37 7.48
CA GLY A 898 17.60 -16.38 6.76
C GLY A 898 17.51 -17.84 7.23
N GLU A 899 16.71 -18.22 8.25
CA GLU A 899 16.63 -19.60 8.72
C GLU A 899 15.21 -20.05 9.07
N ASN A 900 14.83 -21.20 8.52
CA ASN A 900 13.46 -21.70 8.56
C ASN A 900 13.21 -22.65 9.74
N GLY A 901 12.02 -22.59 10.33
CA GLY A 901 11.56 -23.52 11.36
C GLY A 901 12.27 -23.37 12.72
N LYS A 902 13.03 -22.31 12.93
CA LYS A 902 13.71 -21.98 14.17
C LYS A 902 13.15 -20.72 14.77
N ASN A 903 13.24 -20.62 16.08
CA ASN A 903 13.04 -19.36 16.77
C ASN A 903 14.28 -18.48 16.56
N ILE A 904 14.10 -17.35 15.87
CA ILE A 904 15.19 -16.44 15.51
C ILE A 904 15.05 -15.14 16.29
N LEU A 905 16.08 -14.77 17.02
CA LEU A 905 16.17 -13.45 17.65
C LEU A 905 17.08 -12.55 16.78
N ILE A 906 16.56 -11.41 16.38
CA ILE A 906 17.35 -10.36 15.74
C ILE A 906 17.53 -9.25 16.75
N GLU A 907 18.76 -8.85 16.99
CA GLU A 907 19.15 -7.87 17.99
C GLU A 907 19.93 -6.73 17.33
N ILE A 908 19.62 -5.48 17.68
CA ILE A 908 20.50 -4.35 17.34
C ILE A 908 21.67 -4.35 18.31
N SER A 909 22.84 -4.76 17.82
CA SER A 909 24.07 -4.94 18.61
C SER A 909 24.97 -3.70 18.63
N GLY A 910 24.70 -2.68 17.81
CA GLY A 910 25.46 -1.45 17.81
C GLY A 910 24.81 -0.37 16.96
N VAL A 911 25.12 0.89 17.26
CA VAL A 911 24.59 2.06 16.54
C VAL A 911 25.66 3.13 16.38
N GLN A 912 25.56 3.92 15.30
CA GLN A 912 26.41 5.08 15.02
C GLN A 912 25.54 6.21 14.47
N ASN A 913 25.68 7.40 15.00
CA ASN A 913 24.87 8.60 14.68
C ASN A 913 23.37 8.46 15.03
N VAL A 914 23.00 7.54 15.89
CA VAL A 914 21.62 7.30 16.31
C VAL A 914 21.65 6.65 17.69
N ALA A 915 20.57 6.75 18.44
CA ALA A 915 20.40 6.06 19.72
C ALA A 915 19.55 4.80 19.54
N LEU A 916 19.74 3.81 20.43
CA LEU A 916 18.82 2.66 20.46
C LEU A 916 17.47 3.09 21.03
N GLY A 917 16.39 2.74 20.33
CA GLY A 917 15.02 2.95 20.77
C GLY A 917 14.53 1.87 21.73
N GLU A 918 13.24 1.89 22.00
CA GLU A 918 12.61 0.93 22.93
C GLU A 918 12.64 -0.51 22.41
N ASN A 919 12.47 -0.70 21.10
CA ASN A 919 12.45 -2.01 20.46
C ASN A 919 13.81 -2.34 19.84
N GLY A 920 14.76 -2.75 20.67
CA GLY A 920 16.10 -3.13 20.21
C GLY A 920 16.24 -4.58 19.73
N PHE A 921 15.17 -5.35 19.81
CA PHE A 921 15.14 -6.74 19.32
C PHE A 921 13.83 -7.07 18.61
N HIS A 922 13.87 -8.13 17.79
CA HIS A 922 12.71 -8.74 17.18
C HIS A 922 12.83 -10.25 17.20
N LEU A 923 11.81 -10.94 17.69
CA LEU A 923 11.74 -12.39 17.74
C LEU A 923 10.86 -12.91 16.60
N ILE A 924 11.42 -13.74 15.74
CA ILE A 924 10.65 -14.54 14.79
C ILE A 924 10.39 -15.90 15.46
N CYS A 925 9.14 -16.16 15.77
CA CYS A 925 8.74 -17.42 16.39
C CYS A 925 8.63 -18.49 15.32
N GLY A 926 9.46 -19.54 15.39
CA GLY A 926 9.33 -20.73 14.54
C GLY A 926 7.98 -21.41 14.78
N ALA A 927 7.39 -21.99 13.73
CA ALA A 927 6.23 -22.84 13.92
C ALA A 927 6.64 -24.05 14.76
N PRO A 928 5.77 -24.56 15.67
CA PRO A 928 6.04 -25.70 16.50
C PRO A 928 6.33 -26.99 15.74
#